data_3cdaec1120c2956cb15dd6ccbbcbbb01
#
_entry.id   3cdaec1120c2956cb15dd6ccbbcbbb01
#
_cell.length_a   1.000
_cell.length_b   1.000
_cell.length_c   1.000
_cell.angle_alpha   90.00
_cell.angle_beta   90.00
_cell.angle_gamma   90.00
#
_symmetry.space_group_name_H-M   'P 1'
#
loop_
_entity.id
_entity.type
_entity.pdbx_description
1 polymer ?
#
loop_
_entity_poly.entity_id
_entity_poly.type
_entity_poly.pdbx_seq_one_letter_code
_entity_poly.pdbx_strand_id
1 'polypeptide(L)'
;VKRWLAGLLLVLLLVVLVACEAGAYSHWEAFPRSAVGLDRPPIGQRIRLDSGDLFDRAEMWLDGVKVQPTWNPATGYVQYVPPAPLSPGQHHVVLKIQVKPTTGSYNPLISDYYFTVASDALTALPPADQENLLALTYMNSLRVAAGLPIFAYSPALGQAAEMHARHLALDKTADAHTEVLGTPFATGVQPWDRAGYYGYLGGVGEVVAYCGDAGLAIDSWMSTLYHRIPLVHPGNTDFGYGHAGPDCQTGFAGARLVEVIDCGPSTEDAKPALARYPYPGQTGVPTSWPGGERPDPFRLYPGTTGPVGYTITLTWADDPEDLDLTTWSLVGPGGESTPVMIFTPDNDSVLRGTRNTVALIPYEPLAPDATYTVSLEGIVDLGAGPLPYAEEWSFRTASGQIEQATTGYSYRWSNQGDALTVTFNEGLSLRPGVRAYLDGLPLRNVAVSGSRTVLTCKLPAGYGRRQPQGLLLTTTDGEEHRLDTFGTTSDGSPLYLGTGAPSAFSATTVDLGPGATEVAALRHVDGTILVPENVLADLGATCQTVPEIERTHWVLSGHTGCVTVGSTLAWIDGLRVGLPLPVRVENAQTYVPKEFVDALLAASRTFVDVRGGWAEGYITRLVGLGVVNGFGDGTFRPDATLTRSAFIKMLVASLELSPRPGDTGGFSDTAASWVVGQGYLGAAVAAGIVGPQDYPGGRLDPEGNITREEIAVMVVRAMGLDEAARERTVTIEAGRATLWGRVFSDAGTWQHPGYVAMAVDESVVKGFQESDGTYTFRSVASATRAQAAAMISGMLDAMAADGG
;
A
#
# COMPACT_ATOMS: atom_id res chain seq x y z
N VAL A 1 19.93 -62.62 -16.89
CA VAL A 1 19.29 -62.39 -15.57
C VAL A 1 20.36 -62.14 -14.49
N LYS A 2 21.44 -62.86 -14.37
CA LYS A 2 22.51 -62.66 -13.37
C LYS A 2 23.35 -61.39 -13.56
N ARG A 3 23.47 -60.82 -14.74
CA ARG A 3 24.16 -59.53 -15.00
C ARG A 3 23.30 -58.31 -14.71
N TRP A 4 21.97 -58.45 -14.77
CA TRP A 4 21.03 -57.37 -14.43
C TRP A 4 20.85 -57.23 -12.92
N LEU A 5 20.90 -58.32 -12.16
CA LEU A 5 20.84 -58.28 -10.70
C LEU A 5 22.10 -57.65 -10.07
N ALA A 6 23.28 -57.85 -10.67
CA ALA A 6 24.51 -57.22 -10.19
C ALA A 6 24.53 -55.70 -10.47
N GLY A 7 23.96 -55.25 -11.60
CA GLY A 7 23.80 -53.83 -11.91
C GLY A 7 22.77 -53.12 -11.01
N LEU A 8 21.66 -53.79 -10.68
CA LEU A 8 20.65 -53.27 -9.75
C LEU A 8 21.15 -53.20 -8.31
N LEU A 9 21.96 -54.19 -7.86
CA LEU A 9 22.58 -54.14 -6.53
C LEU A 9 23.65 -53.06 -6.44
N LEU A 10 24.40 -52.77 -7.54
CA LEU A 10 25.39 -51.68 -7.54
C LEU A 10 24.72 -50.29 -7.54
N VAL A 11 23.59 -50.13 -8.25
CA VAL A 11 22.79 -48.92 -8.21
C VAL A 11 22.06 -48.75 -6.86
N LEU A 12 21.56 -49.81 -6.26
CA LEU A 12 21.01 -49.78 -4.89
C LEU A 12 22.11 -49.55 -3.82
N LEU A 13 23.34 -50.05 -4.00
CA LEU A 13 24.46 -49.77 -3.11
C LEU A 13 24.99 -48.33 -3.31
N LEU A 14 24.92 -47.77 -4.53
CA LEU A 14 25.26 -46.37 -4.76
C LEU A 14 24.16 -45.40 -4.28
N VAL A 15 22.91 -45.82 -4.22
CA VAL A 15 21.80 -45.03 -3.62
C VAL A 15 21.77 -45.15 -2.08
N VAL A 16 22.34 -46.20 -1.53
CA VAL A 16 22.46 -46.40 -0.06
C VAL A 16 23.78 -45.82 0.50
N LEU A 17 24.74 -45.43 -0.39
CA LEU A 17 26.01 -44.79 -0.03
C LEU A 17 26.03 -43.27 -0.30
N VAL A 18 24.90 -42.68 -0.65
CA VAL A 18 24.64 -41.33 -0.18
C VAL A 18 24.20 -41.51 1.28
N ALA A 19 25.19 -41.82 2.12
CA ALA A 19 25.02 -41.63 3.55
C ALA A 19 24.47 -40.22 3.75
N CYS A 20 23.30 -40.12 4.36
CA CYS A 20 22.96 -38.95 5.13
C CYS A 20 24.18 -38.77 6.06
N GLU A 21 25.16 -37.93 5.68
CA GLU A 21 26.03 -37.32 6.67
C GLU A 21 25.05 -36.61 7.63
N ALA A 22 24.87 -37.17 8.80
CA ALA A 22 24.18 -36.53 9.88
C ALA A 22 24.97 -35.23 10.10
N GLY A 23 24.47 -34.14 9.58
CA GLY A 23 25.10 -32.82 9.70
C GLY A 23 25.09 -32.46 11.20
N ALA A 24 26.10 -31.79 11.67
CA ALA A 24 26.13 -31.17 13.01
C ALA A 24 25.14 -30.04 13.15
N TYR A 25 24.41 -29.76 12.13
CA TYR A 25 23.48 -28.61 12.07
C TYR A 25 22.49 -28.77 10.92
N SER A 26 21.33 -28.21 11.06
CA SER A 26 20.44 -27.90 9.96
C SER A 26 20.63 -26.44 9.52
N HIS A 27 20.37 -26.17 8.27
CA HIS A 27 20.48 -24.82 7.73
C HIS A 27 19.33 -24.52 6.78
N TRP A 28 19.00 -23.23 6.69
CA TRP A 28 18.07 -22.70 5.71
C TRP A 28 18.83 -22.08 4.55
N GLU A 29 18.12 -21.69 3.49
CA GLU A 29 18.73 -20.99 2.38
C GLU A 29 19.36 -19.67 2.84
N ALA A 30 20.42 -19.28 2.15
CA ALA A 30 21.05 -17.97 2.35
C ALA A 30 20.09 -16.83 1.95
N PHE A 31 20.28 -15.66 2.54
CA PHE A 31 19.52 -14.46 2.23
C PHE A 31 20.44 -13.28 1.91
N PRO A 32 19.99 -12.32 1.06
CA PRO A 32 18.76 -12.33 0.28
C PRO A 32 18.77 -13.44 -0.79
N ARG A 33 17.59 -13.95 -1.15
CA ARG A 33 17.47 -15.05 -2.13
C ARG A 33 17.45 -14.59 -3.58
N SER A 34 17.02 -13.33 -3.83
CA SER A 34 16.81 -12.81 -5.18
C SER A 34 17.00 -11.29 -5.21
N ALA A 35 16.03 -10.55 -5.71
CA ALA A 35 16.02 -9.08 -5.62
C ALA A 35 15.63 -8.61 -4.21
N VAL A 36 16.15 -7.44 -3.82
CA VAL A 36 15.82 -6.76 -2.56
C VAL A 36 15.50 -5.30 -2.80
N GLY A 37 14.52 -4.81 -2.05
CA GLY A 37 14.08 -3.41 -2.06
C GLY A 37 14.74 -2.54 -0.98
N LEU A 38 15.86 -3.00 -0.42
CA LEU A 38 16.68 -2.23 0.52
C LEU A 38 18.09 -2.04 -0.05
N ASP A 39 18.66 -0.86 0.11
CA ASP A 39 20.05 -0.58 -0.27
C ASP A 39 21.06 -1.07 0.79
N ARG A 40 20.58 -1.43 2.00
CA ARG A 40 21.35 -2.06 3.08
C ARG A 40 20.62 -3.30 3.63
N PRO A 41 20.44 -4.33 2.79
CA PRO A 41 19.72 -5.52 3.22
C PRO A 41 20.55 -6.33 4.24
N PRO A 42 19.90 -7.11 5.12
CA PRO A 42 20.60 -8.16 5.86
C PRO A 42 21.08 -9.23 4.87
N ILE A 43 22.34 -9.66 5.01
CA ILE A 43 23.01 -10.65 4.16
C ILE A 43 23.51 -11.78 5.04
N GLY A 44 23.18 -13.02 4.74
CA GLY A 44 23.66 -14.11 5.56
C GLY A 44 22.92 -15.43 5.40
N GLN A 45 22.88 -16.20 6.50
CA GLN A 45 22.21 -17.50 6.53
C GLN A 45 21.81 -17.87 7.95
N ARG A 46 20.67 -18.55 8.09
CA ARG A 46 20.26 -19.14 9.37
C ARG A 46 20.78 -20.58 9.49
N ILE A 47 21.31 -20.93 10.65
CA ILE A 47 21.69 -22.31 11.01
C ILE A 47 21.08 -22.67 12.38
N ARG A 48 20.84 -23.96 12.59
CA ARG A 48 20.46 -24.50 13.87
C ARG A 48 21.49 -25.57 14.23
N LEU A 49 22.15 -25.40 15.36
CA LEU A 49 23.14 -26.34 15.85
C LEU A 49 22.45 -27.53 16.53
N ASP A 50 23.01 -28.74 16.37
CA ASP A 50 22.58 -29.89 17.14
C ASP A 50 23.02 -29.78 18.62
N SER A 51 22.40 -30.57 19.49
CA SER A 51 22.67 -30.51 20.93
C SER A 51 24.13 -30.77 21.25
N GLY A 52 24.79 -29.79 21.86
CA GLY A 52 26.19 -29.85 22.25
C GLY A 52 27.19 -29.34 21.22
N ASP A 53 26.77 -29.07 19.99
CA ASP A 53 27.62 -28.49 18.95
C ASP A 53 27.78 -26.98 19.15
N LEU A 54 28.88 -26.41 18.69
CA LEU A 54 29.19 -24.99 18.90
C LEU A 54 29.49 -24.28 17.57
N PHE A 55 29.00 -23.08 17.45
CA PHE A 55 29.45 -22.18 16.41
C PHE A 55 30.93 -21.82 16.64
N ASP A 56 31.77 -22.01 15.61
CA ASP A 56 33.20 -21.68 15.69
C ASP A 56 33.48 -20.29 15.13
N ARG A 57 33.16 -20.08 13.82
CA ARG A 57 33.36 -18.81 13.14
C ARG A 57 32.61 -18.74 11.83
N ALA A 58 32.47 -17.53 11.31
CA ALA A 58 32.02 -17.28 9.96
C ALA A 58 32.96 -16.31 9.24
N GLU A 59 33.14 -16.48 7.95
CA GLU A 59 33.83 -15.57 7.06
C GLU A 59 32.91 -15.23 5.88
N MET A 60 32.85 -13.96 5.52
CA MET A 60 32.00 -13.49 4.43
C MET A 60 32.77 -12.55 3.52
N TRP A 61 32.50 -12.67 2.22
CA TRP A 61 32.95 -11.73 1.19
C TRP A 61 31.71 -11.20 0.46
N LEU A 62 31.66 -9.90 0.32
CA LEU A 62 30.68 -9.18 -0.48
C LEU A 62 31.43 -8.49 -1.61
N ASP A 63 31.11 -8.82 -2.86
CA ASP A 63 31.79 -8.34 -4.08
C ASP A 63 33.32 -8.50 -4.02
N GLY A 64 33.77 -9.63 -3.47
CA GLY A 64 35.20 -9.95 -3.28
C GLY A 64 35.87 -9.24 -2.11
N VAL A 65 35.18 -8.33 -1.42
CA VAL A 65 35.69 -7.62 -0.22
C VAL A 65 35.30 -8.42 1.02
N LYS A 66 36.29 -8.75 1.87
CA LYS A 66 36.03 -9.45 3.14
C LYS A 66 35.31 -8.53 4.12
N VAL A 67 34.15 -8.96 4.60
CA VAL A 67 33.32 -8.29 5.61
C VAL A 67 33.18 -9.16 6.85
N GLN A 68 32.72 -8.57 7.97
CA GLN A 68 32.63 -9.25 9.26
C GLN A 68 31.17 -9.56 9.59
N PRO A 69 30.67 -10.80 9.38
CA PRO A 69 29.35 -11.20 9.83
C PRO A 69 29.29 -11.37 11.35
N THR A 70 28.12 -11.24 11.92
CA THR A 70 27.81 -11.50 13.33
C THR A 70 27.01 -12.80 13.46
N TRP A 71 27.22 -13.52 14.55
CA TRP A 71 26.43 -14.68 14.95
C TRP A 71 25.52 -14.32 16.12
N ASN A 72 24.24 -14.60 15.96
CA ASN A 72 23.26 -14.50 17.04
C ASN A 72 22.82 -15.92 17.46
N PRO A 73 23.24 -16.43 18.62
CA PRO A 73 22.89 -17.77 19.09
C PRO A 73 21.41 -17.96 19.42
N ALA A 74 20.70 -16.88 19.78
CA ALA A 74 19.28 -16.96 20.10
C ALA A 74 18.43 -17.18 18.84
N THR A 75 18.80 -16.53 17.73
CA THR A 75 18.05 -16.60 16.47
C THR A 75 18.63 -17.59 15.46
N GLY A 76 19.88 -17.99 15.64
CA GLY A 76 20.60 -18.83 14.71
C GLY A 76 21.04 -18.10 13.42
N TYR A 77 21.05 -16.77 13.38
CA TYR A 77 21.49 -16.01 12.19
C TYR A 77 22.97 -15.69 12.22
N VAL A 78 23.65 -16.04 11.13
CA VAL A 78 24.96 -15.49 10.74
C VAL A 78 24.69 -14.42 9.71
N GLN A 79 24.86 -13.14 10.08
CA GLN A 79 24.44 -12.04 9.21
C GLN A 79 25.39 -10.86 9.22
N TYR A 80 25.35 -10.11 8.13
CA TYR A 80 26.01 -8.82 7.94
C TYR A 80 25.02 -7.83 7.35
N VAL A 81 24.99 -6.62 7.90
CA VAL A 81 24.24 -5.49 7.31
C VAL A 81 25.26 -4.47 6.84
N PRO A 82 25.26 -4.10 5.54
CA PRO A 82 26.18 -3.11 5.02
C PRO A 82 26.07 -1.78 5.76
N PRO A 83 27.19 -1.17 6.22
CA PRO A 83 27.16 0.13 6.91
C PRO A 83 26.85 1.31 5.97
N ALA A 84 27.07 1.13 4.67
CA ALA A 84 26.75 2.09 3.61
C ALA A 84 25.84 1.45 2.57
N PRO A 85 25.01 2.25 1.86
CA PRO A 85 24.18 1.77 0.75
C PRO A 85 24.98 1.00 -0.30
N LEU A 86 24.47 -0.13 -0.74
CA LEU A 86 24.95 -0.85 -1.91
C LEU A 86 24.40 -0.17 -3.17
N SER A 87 25.16 -0.24 -4.26
CA SER A 87 24.70 0.25 -5.55
C SER A 87 23.56 -0.62 -6.09
N PRO A 88 22.62 -0.07 -6.86
CA PRO A 88 21.67 -0.90 -7.61
C PRO A 88 22.40 -1.88 -8.53
N GLY A 89 21.88 -3.10 -8.62
CA GLY A 89 22.43 -4.15 -9.45
C GLY A 89 22.80 -5.42 -8.68
N GLN A 90 23.51 -6.32 -9.36
CA GLN A 90 23.86 -7.63 -8.83
C GLN A 90 25.07 -7.54 -7.88
N HIS A 91 24.96 -8.22 -6.74
CA HIS A 91 26.01 -8.36 -5.74
C HIS A 91 26.32 -9.85 -5.51
N HIS A 92 27.58 -10.17 -5.26
CA HIS A 92 28.08 -11.53 -5.06
C HIS A 92 28.46 -11.74 -3.60
N VAL A 93 27.96 -12.82 -3.01
CA VAL A 93 28.24 -13.20 -1.61
C VAL A 93 28.87 -14.59 -1.56
N VAL A 94 29.98 -14.69 -0.83
CA VAL A 94 30.55 -15.97 -0.41
C VAL A 94 30.57 -15.99 1.11
N LEU A 95 29.80 -16.90 1.71
CA LEU A 95 29.72 -17.10 3.15
C LEU A 95 30.23 -18.49 3.52
N LYS A 96 31.18 -18.55 4.45
CA LYS A 96 31.73 -19.79 5.01
C LYS A 96 31.44 -19.85 6.49
N ILE A 97 30.72 -20.87 6.94
CA ILE A 97 30.37 -21.09 8.34
C ILE A 97 31.05 -22.35 8.82
N GLN A 98 31.80 -22.26 9.92
CA GLN A 98 32.43 -23.37 10.61
C GLN A 98 31.75 -23.67 11.93
N VAL A 99 31.40 -24.91 12.11
CA VAL A 99 30.80 -25.46 13.36
C VAL A 99 31.81 -26.42 13.99
N LYS A 100 31.89 -26.43 15.32
CA LYS A 100 32.63 -27.41 16.12
C LYS A 100 31.66 -28.47 16.61
N PRO A 101 31.69 -29.67 16.02
CA PRO A 101 30.87 -30.77 16.48
C PRO A 101 31.35 -31.31 17.81
N THR A 102 30.43 -31.91 18.60
CA THR A 102 30.76 -32.67 19.79
C THR A 102 31.56 -33.97 19.47
N THR A 103 31.35 -34.52 18.28
CA THR A 103 32.05 -35.72 17.79
C THR A 103 32.39 -35.58 16.31
N GLY A 104 33.58 -36.04 15.94
CA GLY A 104 34.01 -36.00 14.53
C GLY A 104 34.52 -34.64 14.03
N SER A 105 34.43 -34.42 12.73
CA SER A 105 34.75 -33.15 12.09
C SER A 105 33.78 -32.93 10.93
N TYR A 106 33.34 -31.72 10.73
CA TYR A 106 32.47 -31.34 9.63
C TYR A 106 33.18 -30.40 8.65
N ASN A 107 32.81 -30.51 7.40
CA ASN A 107 33.20 -29.51 6.40
C ASN A 107 32.49 -28.19 6.67
N PRO A 108 33.15 -27.07 6.38
CA PRO A 108 32.48 -25.78 6.48
C PRO A 108 31.28 -25.72 5.52
N LEU A 109 30.15 -25.17 6.00
CA LEU A 109 29.04 -24.77 5.13
C LEU A 109 29.52 -23.61 4.25
N ILE A 110 29.42 -23.77 2.94
CA ILE A 110 29.80 -22.73 1.99
C ILE A 110 28.55 -22.38 1.18
N SER A 111 28.14 -21.11 1.26
CA SER A 111 27.11 -20.52 0.44
C SER A 111 27.72 -19.49 -0.50
N ASP A 112 27.55 -19.73 -1.79
CA ASP A 112 28.07 -18.89 -2.88
C ASP A 112 26.88 -18.52 -3.76
N TYR A 113 26.47 -17.24 -3.71
CA TYR A 113 25.23 -16.81 -4.34
C TYR A 113 25.24 -15.34 -4.72
N TYR A 114 24.28 -14.97 -5.55
CA TYR A 114 24.04 -13.60 -6.00
C TYR A 114 22.68 -13.11 -5.56
N PHE A 115 22.58 -11.81 -5.28
CA PHE A 115 21.33 -11.11 -5.13
C PHE A 115 21.38 -9.78 -5.90
N THR A 116 20.23 -9.14 -6.09
CA THR A 116 20.13 -7.89 -6.83
C THR A 116 19.51 -6.81 -5.97
N VAL A 117 20.18 -5.70 -5.79
CA VAL A 117 19.59 -4.47 -5.20
C VAL A 117 18.76 -3.77 -6.26
N ALA A 118 17.50 -3.51 -5.99
CA ALA A 118 16.59 -2.85 -6.90
C ALA A 118 17.04 -1.40 -7.19
N SER A 119 16.71 -0.88 -8.37
CA SER A 119 17.07 0.49 -8.75
C SER A 119 16.38 1.57 -7.91
N ASP A 120 15.26 1.22 -7.29
CA ASP A 120 14.42 2.03 -6.41
C ASP A 120 14.49 1.56 -4.95
N ALA A 121 15.56 0.85 -4.59
CA ALA A 121 15.75 0.34 -3.24
C ALA A 121 15.70 1.45 -2.18
N LEU A 122 15.02 1.17 -1.09
CA LEU A 122 14.83 2.11 0.01
C LEU A 122 16.06 2.14 0.93
N THR A 123 16.45 3.33 1.37
CA THR A 123 17.49 3.51 2.40
C THR A 123 16.95 3.21 3.81
N ALA A 124 15.66 3.41 4.02
CA ALA A 124 14.97 3.07 5.26
C ALA A 124 13.52 2.70 4.95
N LEU A 125 13.00 1.74 5.69
CA LEU A 125 11.59 1.37 5.61
C LEU A 125 10.72 2.45 6.25
N PRO A 126 9.52 2.71 5.71
CA PRO A 126 8.57 3.62 6.33
C PRO A 126 8.20 3.16 7.75
N PRO A 127 8.09 4.09 8.71
CA PRO A 127 7.53 3.76 10.03
C PRO A 127 6.04 3.43 9.92
N ALA A 128 5.48 2.82 10.97
CA ALA A 128 4.04 2.64 11.07
C ALA A 128 3.30 3.97 10.92
N ASP A 129 2.35 4.02 10.02
CA ASP A 129 1.42 5.13 9.91
C ASP A 129 0.20 4.93 10.81
N GLN A 130 -0.77 5.82 10.74
CA GLN A 130 -1.95 5.77 11.59
C GLN A 130 -2.83 4.54 11.31
N GLU A 131 -2.99 4.15 10.04
CA GLU A 131 -3.78 2.96 9.68
C GLU A 131 -3.10 1.68 10.19
N ASN A 132 -1.78 1.58 10.04
CA ASN A 132 -1.00 0.48 10.61
C ASN A 132 -1.19 0.41 12.13
N LEU A 133 -1.13 1.55 12.84
CA LEU A 133 -1.29 1.61 14.29
C LEU A 133 -2.72 1.30 14.74
N LEU A 134 -3.74 1.70 13.97
CA LEU A 134 -5.14 1.36 14.24
C LEU A 134 -5.36 -0.16 14.09
N ALA A 135 -4.91 -0.75 12.98
CA ALA A 135 -5.00 -2.19 12.74
C ALA A 135 -4.27 -2.98 13.84
N LEU A 136 -3.02 -2.58 14.15
CA LEU A 136 -2.22 -3.18 15.21
C LEU A 136 -2.91 -3.08 16.59
N THR A 137 -3.40 -1.89 16.95
CA THR A 137 -4.07 -1.67 18.25
C THR A 137 -5.32 -2.50 18.36
N TYR A 138 -6.12 -2.57 17.30
CA TYR A 138 -7.33 -3.38 17.30
C TYR A 138 -7.00 -4.87 17.42
N MET A 139 -6.08 -5.38 16.60
CA MET A 139 -5.66 -6.79 16.68
C MET A 139 -5.08 -7.13 18.07
N ASN A 140 -4.25 -6.26 18.63
CA ASN A 140 -3.68 -6.45 19.98
C ASN A 140 -4.76 -6.46 21.07
N SER A 141 -5.84 -5.69 20.92
CA SER A 141 -6.95 -5.75 21.89
C SER A 141 -7.61 -7.13 21.92
N LEU A 142 -7.75 -7.79 20.76
CA LEU A 142 -8.29 -9.15 20.67
C LEU A 142 -7.30 -10.17 21.23
N ARG A 143 -6.01 -10.02 20.95
CA ARG A 143 -4.96 -10.92 21.44
C ARG A 143 -4.81 -10.85 22.95
N VAL A 144 -4.77 -9.66 23.54
CA VAL A 144 -4.74 -9.47 25.00
C VAL A 144 -5.97 -10.09 25.67
N ALA A 145 -7.16 -9.89 25.12
CA ALA A 145 -8.38 -10.50 25.63
C ALA A 145 -8.33 -12.03 25.59
N ALA A 146 -7.67 -12.59 24.58
CA ALA A 146 -7.44 -14.03 24.44
C ALA A 146 -6.24 -14.57 25.23
N GLY A 147 -5.54 -13.73 26.01
CA GLY A 147 -4.34 -14.11 26.77
C GLY A 147 -3.11 -14.38 25.92
N LEU A 148 -3.06 -13.81 24.72
CA LEU A 148 -1.96 -13.99 23.76
C LEU A 148 -0.95 -12.82 23.83
N PRO A 149 0.34 -13.06 23.48
CA PRO A 149 1.31 -11.99 23.32
C PRO A 149 0.83 -10.94 22.31
N ILE A 150 1.14 -9.68 22.58
CA ILE A 150 0.84 -8.60 21.64
C ILE A 150 1.75 -8.69 20.41
N PHE A 151 1.24 -8.23 19.28
CA PHE A 151 2.04 -7.97 18.11
C PHE A 151 2.87 -6.70 18.26
N ALA A 152 4.10 -6.71 17.75
CA ALA A 152 4.92 -5.52 17.47
C ALA A 152 4.88 -5.20 15.98
N TYR A 153 4.82 -3.91 15.63
CA TYR A 153 4.88 -3.51 14.23
C TYR A 153 6.26 -3.79 13.63
N SER A 154 6.28 -4.51 12.51
CA SER A 154 7.45 -4.74 11.68
C SER A 154 7.36 -3.89 10.41
N PRO A 155 8.24 -2.89 10.22
CA PRO A 155 8.23 -2.08 8.99
C PRO A 155 8.41 -2.91 7.72
N ALA A 156 9.15 -4.02 7.79
CA ALA A 156 9.36 -4.91 6.65
C ALA A 156 8.08 -5.65 6.25
N LEU A 157 7.34 -6.20 7.23
CA LEU A 157 6.04 -6.80 6.98
C LEU A 157 5.01 -5.76 6.55
N GLY A 158 5.00 -4.57 7.16
CA GLY A 158 4.10 -3.48 6.75
C GLY A 158 4.31 -3.05 5.30
N GLN A 159 5.57 -2.92 4.87
CA GLN A 159 5.87 -2.56 3.49
C GLN A 159 5.54 -3.69 2.50
N ALA A 160 5.78 -4.95 2.88
CA ALA A 160 5.40 -6.10 2.08
C ALA A 160 3.88 -6.18 1.89
N ALA A 161 3.12 -6.10 2.99
CA ALA A 161 1.66 -6.10 2.97
C ALA A 161 1.08 -4.95 2.14
N GLU A 162 1.66 -3.74 2.25
CA GLU A 162 1.23 -2.58 1.47
C GLU A 162 1.43 -2.78 -0.04
N MET A 163 2.61 -3.28 -0.45
CA MET A 163 2.88 -3.52 -1.86
C MET A 163 2.02 -4.64 -2.42
N HIS A 164 1.78 -5.69 -1.63
CA HIS A 164 0.87 -6.77 -2.01
C HIS A 164 -0.59 -6.30 -2.13
N ALA A 165 -1.06 -5.48 -1.21
CA ALA A 165 -2.39 -4.88 -1.31
C ALA A 165 -2.55 -4.06 -2.60
N ARG A 166 -1.53 -3.25 -2.95
CA ARG A 166 -1.50 -2.48 -4.21
C ARG A 166 -1.50 -3.38 -5.45
N HIS A 167 -0.70 -4.46 -5.42
CA HIS A 167 -0.68 -5.44 -6.50
C HIS A 167 -2.08 -6.05 -6.72
N LEU A 168 -2.69 -6.59 -5.66
CA LEU A 168 -4.01 -7.20 -5.71
C LEU A 168 -5.13 -6.23 -6.07
N ALA A 169 -4.99 -4.96 -5.71
CA ALA A 169 -5.97 -3.94 -6.09
C ALA A 169 -6.06 -3.76 -7.59
N LEU A 170 -4.94 -3.93 -8.32
CA LEU A 170 -4.89 -3.84 -9.78
C LEU A 170 -5.21 -5.18 -10.46
N ASP A 171 -4.61 -6.27 -10.01
CA ASP A 171 -4.79 -7.58 -10.61
C ASP A 171 -5.95 -8.34 -9.95
N LYS A 172 -7.14 -8.22 -10.54
CA LYS A 172 -8.36 -8.88 -10.08
C LYS A 172 -8.39 -10.38 -10.37
N THR A 173 -7.42 -10.89 -11.12
CA THR A 173 -7.34 -12.31 -11.53
C THR A 173 -6.27 -13.06 -10.75
N ALA A 174 -5.40 -12.36 -10.02
CA ALA A 174 -4.36 -12.96 -9.20
C ALA A 174 -4.95 -13.86 -8.10
N ASP A 175 -4.24 -14.92 -7.78
CA ASP A 175 -4.42 -15.64 -6.53
C ASP A 175 -4.14 -14.68 -5.36
N ALA A 176 -4.94 -14.79 -4.27
CA ALA A 176 -4.85 -13.84 -3.16
C ALA A 176 -3.49 -13.81 -2.46
N HIS A 177 -2.67 -14.87 -2.61
CA HIS A 177 -1.41 -15.04 -1.87
C HIS A 177 -0.16 -15.08 -2.77
N THR A 178 -0.32 -15.07 -4.10
CA THR A 178 0.80 -15.15 -5.03
C THR A 178 0.85 -13.96 -5.99
N GLU A 179 2.06 -13.55 -6.35
CA GLU A 179 2.30 -12.50 -7.34
C GLU A 179 3.06 -13.04 -8.55
N VAL A 180 2.84 -12.42 -9.70
CA VAL A 180 3.61 -12.65 -10.91
C VAL A 180 4.68 -11.56 -11.03
N LEU A 181 5.95 -11.93 -10.93
CA LEU A 181 7.06 -10.99 -11.04
C LEU A 181 7.02 -10.22 -12.36
N GLY A 182 7.31 -8.93 -12.29
CA GLY A 182 7.27 -8.02 -13.44
C GLY A 182 5.90 -7.35 -13.67
N THR A 183 4.88 -7.70 -12.90
CA THR A 183 3.63 -6.96 -12.84
C THR A 183 3.73 -5.80 -11.84
N PRO A 184 2.87 -4.76 -11.93
CA PRO A 184 2.93 -3.62 -11.04
C PRO A 184 2.88 -4.01 -9.57
N PHE A 185 3.75 -3.41 -8.76
CA PHE A 185 3.91 -3.60 -7.33
C PHE A 185 4.32 -5.01 -6.87
N ALA A 186 4.54 -5.96 -7.79
CA ALA A 186 5.02 -7.29 -7.43
C ALA A 186 6.46 -7.23 -6.90
N THR A 187 6.68 -7.74 -5.69
CA THR A 187 7.97 -7.75 -5.00
C THR A 187 8.49 -9.16 -4.70
N GLY A 188 7.63 -10.17 -4.78
CA GLY A 188 7.97 -11.56 -4.58
C GLY A 188 6.80 -12.47 -4.91
N VAL A 189 7.04 -13.73 -5.21
CA VAL A 189 5.97 -14.67 -5.59
C VAL A 189 5.11 -15.03 -4.39
N GLN A 190 5.73 -15.37 -3.27
CA GLN A 190 5.08 -15.83 -2.05
C GLN A 190 5.17 -14.76 -0.96
N PRO A 191 4.34 -14.81 0.10
CA PRO A 191 4.41 -13.85 1.21
C PRO A 191 5.81 -13.70 1.81
N TRP A 192 6.51 -14.81 2.03
CA TRP A 192 7.89 -14.77 2.56
C TRP A 192 8.92 -14.21 1.57
N ASP A 193 8.69 -14.30 0.25
CA ASP A 193 9.56 -13.66 -0.74
C ASP A 193 9.39 -12.14 -0.69
N ARG A 194 8.13 -11.67 -0.59
CA ARG A 194 7.79 -10.24 -0.46
C ARG A 194 8.35 -9.63 0.82
N ALA A 195 8.17 -10.33 1.94
CA ALA A 195 8.73 -9.91 3.22
C ALA A 195 10.27 -9.91 3.19
N GLY A 196 10.87 -10.94 2.58
CA GLY A 196 12.33 -11.04 2.37
C GLY A 196 12.89 -9.95 1.46
N TYR A 197 12.12 -9.48 0.47
CA TYR A 197 12.48 -8.33 -0.37
C TYR A 197 12.73 -7.07 0.47
N TYR A 198 12.01 -6.89 1.57
CA TYR A 198 12.18 -5.81 2.53
C TYR A 198 12.98 -6.19 3.78
N GLY A 199 13.68 -7.33 3.75
CA GLY A 199 14.62 -7.74 4.78
C GLY A 199 14.03 -8.45 6.00
N TYR A 200 12.77 -8.90 5.95
CA TYR A 200 12.20 -9.77 6.96
C TYR A 200 12.68 -11.21 6.76
N LEU A 201 13.15 -11.85 7.82
CA LEU A 201 13.81 -13.16 7.74
C LEU A 201 12.99 -14.30 8.38
N GLY A 202 11.87 -13.98 9.01
CA GLY A 202 10.97 -14.94 9.65
C GLY A 202 10.03 -15.63 8.67
N GLY A 203 9.31 -16.64 9.15
CA GLY A 203 8.14 -17.16 8.45
C GLY A 203 7.02 -16.11 8.38
N VAL A 204 6.15 -16.19 7.39
CA VAL A 204 5.06 -15.24 7.20
C VAL A 204 3.74 -15.98 7.07
N GLY A 205 2.79 -15.63 7.94
CA GLY A 205 1.38 -15.92 7.76
C GLY A 205 0.70 -14.69 7.19
N GLU A 206 -0.05 -14.86 6.11
CA GLU A 206 -0.73 -13.77 5.41
C GLU A 206 -2.23 -13.98 5.41
N VAL A 207 -2.98 -12.91 5.59
CA VAL A 207 -4.43 -12.87 5.40
C VAL A 207 -4.82 -11.69 4.52
N VAL A 208 -5.76 -11.93 3.61
CA VAL A 208 -6.22 -10.95 2.61
C VAL A 208 -7.74 -10.82 2.68
N ALA A 209 -8.24 -9.59 2.67
CA ALA A 209 -9.65 -9.27 2.55
C ALA A 209 -9.90 -8.22 1.46
N TYR A 210 -11.09 -8.25 0.89
CA TYR A 210 -11.52 -7.30 -0.15
C TYR A 210 -12.60 -6.38 0.41
N CYS A 211 -12.21 -5.60 1.39
CA CYS A 211 -13.01 -4.55 2.00
C CYS A 211 -12.16 -3.30 2.14
N GLY A 212 -12.60 -2.26 2.80
CA GLY A 212 -11.85 -1.01 2.84
C GLY A 212 -11.67 -0.46 4.24
N ASP A 213 -11.71 -1.32 5.25
CA ASP A 213 -11.52 -0.95 6.65
C ASP A 213 -10.82 -2.07 7.40
N ALA A 214 -9.73 -1.74 8.08
CA ALA A 214 -8.95 -2.70 8.86
C ALA A 214 -9.77 -3.42 9.92
N GLY A 215 -10.72 -2.74 10.58
CA GLY A 215 -11.57 -3.35 11.59
C GLY A 215 -12.51 -4.39 10.98
N LEU A 216 -13.17 -4.05 9.87
CA LEU A 216 -14.03 -4.99 9.15
C LEU A 216 -13.24 -6.20 8.63
N ALA A 217 -12.03 -5.97 8.11
CA ALA A 217 -11.14 -7.04 7.67
C ALA A 217 -10.78 -7.97 8.83
N ILE A 218 -10.32 -7.42 9.97
CA ILE A 218 -9.96 -8.19 11.16
C ILE A 218 -11.17 -8.97 11.69
N ASP A 219 -12.34 -8.35 11.79
CA ASP A 219 -13.57 -9.04 12.24
C ASP A 219 -13.96 -10.17 11.30
N SER A 220 -13.82 -9.94 9.97
CA SER A 220 -14.04 -10.97 8.96
C SER A 220 -13.07 -12.14 9.15
N TRP A 221 -11.76 -11.90 9.21
CA TRP A 221 -10.76 -12.94 9.39
C TRP A 221 -10.93 -13.70 10.72
N MET A 222 -11.24 -12.98 11.80
CA MET A 222 -11.49 -13.59 13.11
C MET A 222 -12.78 -14.44 13.13
N SER A 223 -13.67 -14.29 12.17
CA SER A 223 -14.88 -15.11 12.04
C SER A 223 -14.66 -16.40 11.25
N THR A 224 -13.60 -16.46 10.43
CA THR A 224 -13.28 -17.59 9.55
C THR A 224 -12.46 -18.67 10.24
N LEU A 225 -12.18 -19.76 9.56
CA LEU A 225 -11.32 -20.84 10.07
C LEU A 225 -9.85 -20.56 9.79
N TYR A 226 -9.45 -20.46 8.52
CA TYR A 226 -8.04 -20.46 8.15
C TYR A 226 -7.38 -19.09 8.33
N HIS A 227 -8.07 -18.00 8.01
CA HIS A 227 -7.49 -16.66 8.17
C HIS A 227 -7.32 -16.27 9.66
N ARG A 228 -8.12 -16.85 10.56
CA ARG A 228 -7.95 -16.64 11.99
C ARG A 228 -6.63 -17.19 12.51
N ILE A 229 -6.19 -18.35 11.99
CA ILE A 229 -5.06 -19.10 12.54
C ILE A 229 -3.80 -18.24 12.69
N PRO A 230 -3.26 -17.58 11.66
CA PRO A 230 -2.06 -16.76 11.82
C PRO A 230 -2.24 -15.59 12.80
N LEU A 231 -3.46 -15.04 12.91
CA LEU A 231 -3.77 -13.90 13.77
C LEU A 231 -3.84 -14.27 15.27
N VAL A 232 -4.26 -15.50 15.59
CA VAL A 232 -4.32 -15.98 16.96
C VAL A 232 -3.15 -16.91 17.33
N HIS A 233 -2.26 -17.22 16.40
CA HIS A 233 -1.11 -18.08 16.65
C HIS A 233 -0.25 -17.50 17.77
N PRO A 234 0.00 -18.27 18.86
CA PRO A 234 0.72 -17.75 20.02
C PRO A 234 2.17 -17.36 19.75
N GLY A 235 2.78 -18.00 18.74
CA GLY A 235 4.16 -17.75 18.33
C GLY A 235 4.35 -16.56 17.39
N ASN A 236 3.28 -16.00 16.81
CA ASN A 236 3.37 -14.84 15.97
C ASN A 236 3.32 -13.56 16.81
N THR A 237 4.36 -12.74 16.69
CA THR A 237 4.52 -11.51 17.47
C THR A 237 4.92 -10.30 16.62
N ASP A 238 5.32 -10.52 15.35
CA ASP A 238 5.56 -9.44 14.38
C ASP A 238 4.34 -9.23 13.50
N PHE A 239 4.07 -7.97 13.15
CA PHE A 239 2.87 -7.55 12.46
C PHE A 239 3.16 -6.49 11.41
N GLY A 240 2.63 -6.66 10.22
CA GLY A 240 2.55 -5.66 9.18
C GLY A 240 1.13 -5.57 8.65
N TYR A 241 0.69 -4.38 8.31
CA TYR A 241 -0.60 -4.13 7.69
C TYR A 241 -0.42 -3.25 6.48
N GLY A 242 -1.12 -3.59 5.41
CA GLY A 242 -1.16 -2.83 4.17
C GLY A 242 -2.57 -2.78 3.61
N HIS A 243 -2.90 -1.67 2.96
CA HIS A 243 -4.20 -1.53 2.33
C HIS A 243 -4.12 -0.77 1.01
N ALA A 244 -5.01 -1.09 0.08
CA ALA A 244 -5.11 -0.42 -1.21
C ALA A 244 -6.56 -0.33 -1.67
N GLY A 245 -6.85 0.62 -2.53
CA GLY A 245 -8.19 0.83 -3.03
C GLY A 245 -8.24 1.56 -4.37
N PRO A 246 -9.45 1.69 -4.96
CA PRO A 246 -9.63 2.32 -6.24
C PRO A 246 -9.05 3.74 -6.25
N ASP A 247 -8.18 4.00 -7.20
CA ASP A 247 -7.71 5.32 -7.62
C ASP A 247 -6.97 6.17 -6.57
N CYS A 248 -7.09 5.85 -5.27
CA CYS A 248 -6.47 6.66 -4.23
C CYS A 248 -5.08 6.16 -3.81
N GLN A 249 -4.84 4.85 -3.78
CA GLN A 249 -3.54 4.28 -3.41
C GLN A 249 -2.76 3.77 -4.61
N THR A 250 -3.48 3.23 -5.60
CA THR A 250 -2.85 2.66 -6.81
C THR A 250 -2.73 3.66 -7.95
N GLY A 251 -3.53 4.73 -7.95
CA GLY A 251 -3.61 5.66 -9.08
C GLY A 251 -4.31 5.11 -10.32
N PHE A 252 -5.05 3.97 -10.21
CA PHE A 252 -5.69 3.30 -11.34
C PHE A 252 -7.20 3.14 -11.13
N ALA A 253 -7.97 3.65 -12.05
CA ALA A 253 -9.42 3.53 -12.07
C ALA A 253 -9.87 2.07 -12.07
N GLY A 254 -10.84 1.75 -11.24
CA GLY A 254 -11.42 0.41 -11.14
C GLY A 254 -10.61 -0.61 -10.36
N ALA A 255 -9.58 -0.21 -9.63
CA ALA A 255 -8.95 -1.04 -8.61
C ALA A 255 -9.99 -1.51 -7.56
N ARG A 256 -9.76 -2.63 -6.92
CA ARG A 256 -10.59 -3.12 -5.81
C ARG A 256 -10.00 -2.73 -4.47
N LEU A 257 -10.84 -2.65 -3.45
CA LEU A 257 -10.39 -2.50 -2.06
C LEU A 257 -9.72 -3.79 -1.60
N VAL A 258 -8.56 -3.66 -0.96
CA VAL A 258 -7.77 -4.80 -0.46
C VAL A 258 -7.15 -4.43 0.88
N GLU A 259 -7.26 -5.34 1.83
CA GLU A 259 -6.61 -5.30 3.14
C GLU A 259 -5.73 -6.54 3.28
N VAL A 260 -4.52 -6.36 3.78
CA VAL A 260 -3.54 -7.43 3.98
C VAL A 260 -2.93 -7.31 5.37
N ILE A 261 -2.86 -8.41 6.09
CA ILE A 261 -1.97 -8.53 7.26
C ILE A 261 -0.95 -9.61 6.96
N ASP A 262 0.31 -9.24 7.11
CA ASP A 262 1.44 -10.14 7.24
C ASP A 262 1.83 -10.24 8.70
N CYS A 263 1.96 -11.44 9.22
CA CYS A 263 2.44 -11.66 10.60
C CYS A 263 3.42 -12.81 10.65
N GLY A 264 4.30 -12.78 11.65
CA GLY A 264 5.34 -13.79 11.77
C GLY A 264 5.88 -13.92 13.19
N PRO A 265 6.70 -14.96 13.41
CA PRO A 265 7.31 -15.18 14.72
C PRO A 265 8.44 -14.18 14.96
N SER A 266 8.42 -13.54 16.12
CA SER A 266 9.64 -13.00 16.69
C SER A 266 10.37 -14.06 17.49
N THR A 267 11.62 -13.82 17.81
CA THR A 267 12.57 -14.88 18.14
C THR A 267 12.71 -15.21 19.62
N GLU A 268 12.05 -14.53 20.57
CA GLU A 268 12.64 -14.52 21.92
C GLU A 268 11.70 -14.60 23.13
N ASP A 269 10.40 -14.54 23.01
CA ASP A 269 9.55 -14.45 24.20
C ASP A 269 8.86 -15.78 24.55
N ALA A 270 8.74 -16.02 25.86
CA ALA A 270 7.93 -17.10 26.39
C ALA A 270 6.48 -16.93 25.90
N LYS A 271 6.01 -17.87 25.09
CA LYS A 271 4.68 -17.88 24.49
C LYS A 271 3.76 -18.84 25.24
N PRO A 272 2.44 -18.57 25.32
CA PRO A 272 1.48 -19.59 25.76
C PRO A 272 1.57 -20.79 24.82
N ALA A 273 1.44 -21.98 25.39
CA ALA A 273 1.50 -23.20 24.57
C ALA A 273 0.34 -23.31 23.59
N LEU A 274 -0.75 -22.58 23.83
CA LEU A 274 -2.04 -22.84 23.20
C LEU A 274 -2.92 -21.59 23.16
N ALA A 275 -3.61 -21.35 22.05
CA ALA A 275 -4.66 -20.34 21.88
C ALA A 275 -6.03 -21.00 21.73
N ARG A 276 -7.04 -20.48 22.43
CA ARG A 276 -8.44 -20.84 22.31
C ARG A 276 -9.21 -19.65 21.76
N TYR A 277 -10.03 -19.87 20.73
CA TYR A 277 -10.89 -18.80 20.23
C TYR A 277 -12.24 -19.34 19.74
N PRO A 278 -13.39 -18.84 20.22
CA PRO A 278 -13.54 -17.80 21.25
C PRO A 278 -12.76 -18.16 22.52
N TYR A 279 -12.16 -17.15 23.18
CA TYR A 279 -11.36 -17.38 24.39
C TYR A 279 -12.25 -17.69 25.63
N PRO A 280 -11.71 -18.33 26.65
CA PRO A 280 -12.47 -18.64 27.85
C PRO A 280 -13.14 -17.41 28.49
N GLY A 281 -14.45 -17.49 28.71
CA GLY A 281 -15.26 -16.38 29.27
C GLY A 281 -15.54 -15.24 28.29
N GLN A 282 -15.20 -15.37 27.01
CA GLN A 282 -15.53 -14.34 26.00
C GLN A 282 -17.04 -14.12 25.94
N THR A 283 -17.44 -12.86 25.91
CA THR A 283 -18.84 -12.43 25.71
C THR A 283 -18.99 -11.71 24.39
N GLY A 284 -20.19 -11.61 23.88
CA GLY A 284 -20.45 -10.94 22.60
C GLY A 284 -19.95 -11.71 21.39
N VAL A 285 -19.75 -13.03 21.49
CA VAL A 285 -19.32 -13.87 20.39
C VAL A 285 -20.42 -13.88 19.30
N PRO A 286 -20.09 -13.64 18.02
CA PRO A 286 -21.09 -13.72 16.95
C PRO A 286 -21.84 -15.06 16.97
N THR A 287 -23.12 -15.04 16.66
CA THR A 287 -23.93 -16.26 16.65
C THR A 287 -23.70 -17.10 15.41
N SER A 288 -23.18 -16.50 14.33
CA SER A 288 -23.05 -17.16 13.04
C SER A 288 -21.87 -16.65 12.24
N TRP A 289 -21.49 -17.47 11.27
CA TRP A 289 -20.58 -17.15 10.21
C TRP A 289 -21.27 -17.43 8.85
N PRO A 290 -21.30 -16.45 7.91
CA PRO A 290 -21.99 -16.62 6.62
C PRO A 290 -21.26 -17.55 5.64
N GLY A 291 -20.02 -17.98 5.93
CA GLY A 291 -19.15 -18.68 4.98
C GLY A 291 -18.41 -17.72 4.06
N GLY A 292 -17.88 -18.23 2.95
CA GLY A 292 -17.22 -17.42 1.92
C GLY A 292 -15.70 -17.34 2.02
N GLU A 293 -15.10 -18.07 2.96
CA GLU A 293 -13.63 -18.21 3.06
C GLU A 293 -13.08 -19.03 1.88
N ARG A 294 -11.84 -18.72 1.49
CA ARG A 294 -11.11 -19.48 0.48
C ARG A 294 -9.72 -19.82 0.99
N PRO A 295 -9.35 -21.14 0.99
CA PRO A 295 -10.15 -22.28 0.53
C PRO A 295 -11.44 -22.48 1.37
N ASP A 296 -12.50 -22.97 0.75
CA ASP A 296 -13.79 -23.19 1.43
C ASP A 296 -13.72 -24.42 2.35
N PRO A 297 -13.88 -24.29 3.69
CA PRO A 297 -13.89 -25.44 4.58
C PRO A 297 -15.09 -26.38 4.36
N PHE A 298 -16.21 -25.87 3.84
CA PHE A 298 -17.39 -26.69 3.59
C PHE A 298 -17.19 -27.75 2.50
N ARG A 299 -16.04 -27.69 1.74
CA ARG A 299 -15.65 -28.76 0.81
C ARG A 299 -15.59 -30.14 1.47
N LEU A 300 -15.34 -30.20 2.79
CA LEU A 300 -15.31 -31.46 3.57
C LEU A 300 -16.70 -31.92 4.01
N TYR A 301 -17.69 -31.05 3.96
CA TYR A 301 -19.07 -31.31 4.39
C TYR A 301 -20.05 -30.95 3.26
N PRO A 302 -20.11 -31.75 2.17
CA PRO A 302 -20.92 -31.44 1.01
C PRO A 302 -22.40 -31.26 1.36
N GLY A 303 -22.99 -30.18 0.84
CA GLY A 303 -24.39 -29.80 1.12
C GLY A 303 -24.53 -28.77 2.26
N THR A 304 -23.47 -28.45 2.97
CA THR A 304 -23.49 -27.34 3.93
C THR A 304 -23.41 -26.02 3.17
N THR A 305 -24.31 -25.11 3.50
CA THR A 305 -24.30 -23.72 3.03
C THR A 305 -24.49 -22.80 4.23
N GLY A 306 -23.80 -21.69 4.29
CA GLY A 306 -23.97 -20.73 5.37
C GLY A 306 -25.37 -20.08 5.39
N PRO A 307 -25.76 -19.40 6.49
CA PRO A 307 -24.91 -19.18 7.66
C PRO A 307 -24.84 -20.41 8.57
N VAL A 308 -23.67 -20.70 9.09
CA VAL A 308 -23.38 -21.71 10.12
C VAL A 308 -23.08 -21.03 11.45
N GLY A 309 -22.83 -21.79 12.53
CA GLY A 309 -22.40 -21.23 13.80
C GLY A 309 -21.00 -20.61 13.74
N TYR A 310 -20.66 -19.81 14.75
CA TYR A 310 -19.35 -19.16 14.82
C TYR A 310 -18.22 -20.20 14.99
N THR A 311 -17.13 -20.01 14.25
CA THR A 311 -15.98 -20.91 14.22
C THR A 311 -15.25 -20.94 15.57
N ILE A 312 -14.93 -22.15 16.06
CA ILE A 312 -14.22 -22.39 17.31
C ILE A 312 -12.87 -23.03 16.95
N THR A 313 -11.76 -22.50 17.46
CA THR A 313 -10.40 -22.99 17.16
C THR A 313 -9.58 -23.21 18.42
N LEU A 314 -8.72 -24.24 18.38
CA LEU A 314 -7.69 -24.52 19.34
C LEU A 314 -6.38 -24.61 18.57
N THR A 315 -5.41 -23.70 18.84
CA THR A 315 -4.17 -23.55 18.07
C THR A 315 -2.95 -23.63 18.97
N TRP A 316 -2.02 -24.56 18.69
CA TRP A 316 -0.76 -24.71 19.40
C TRP A 316 0.30 -23.72 18.92
N ALA A 317 1.21 -23.36 19.82
CA ALA A 317 2.31 -22.44 19.55
C ALA A 317 3.45 -23.07 18.75
N ASP A 318 3.65 -24.36 18.96
CA ASP A 318 4.65 -25.19 18.26
C ASP A 318 3.91 -26.09 17.26
N ASP A 319 4.58 -26.43 16.15
CA ASP A 319 4.03 -27.34 15.16
C ASP A 319 4.13 -28.79 15.67
N PRO A 320 3.01 -29.44 16.03
CA PRO A 320 3.03 -30.83 16.45
C PRO A 320 3.52 -31.76 15.35
N GLU A 321 4.24 -32.83 15.72
CA GLU A 321 4.53 -33.94 14.82
C GLU A 321 3.25 -34.73 14.53
N ASP A 322 2.35 -34.79 15.53
CA ASP A 322 1.03 -35.40 15.43
C ASP A 322 0.01 -34.66 16.31
N LEU A 323 -1.21 -34.50 15.82
CA LEU A 323 -2.32 -33.85 16.52
C LEU A 323 -3.64 -34.57 16.21
N ASP A 324 -4.07 -35.43 17.10
CA ASP A 324 -5.30 -36.21 17.00
C ASP A 324 -6.37 -35.71 17.98
N LEU A 325 -7.62 -35.60 17.49
CA LEU A 325 -8.78 -35.24 18.29
C LEU A 325 -9.69 -36.48 18.49
N THR A 326 -9.74 -37.00 19.69
CA THR A 326 -10.45 -38.25 20.01
C THR A 326 -11.89 -38.04 20.44
N THR A 327 -12.17 -37.00 21.25
CA THR A 327 -13.53 -36.64 21.64
C THR A 327 -13.74 -35.13 21.57
N TRP A 328 -15.00 -34.74 21.33
CA TRP A 328 -15.41 -33.34 21.26
C TRP A 328 -16.87 -33.17 21.62
N SER A 329 -17.19 -32.04 22.24
CA SER A 329 -18.57 -31.60 22.43
C SER A 329 -18.70 -30.09 22.43
N LEU A 330 -19.83 -29.60 21.97
CA LEU A 330 -20.32 -28.25 22.15
C LEU A 330 -21.67 -28.33 22.82
N VAL A 331 -21.76 -27.87 24.07
CA VAL A 331 -22.99 -27.95 24.89
C VAL A 331 -23.62 -26.56 24.97
N GLY A 332 -24.87 -26.48 24.59
CA GLY A 332 -25.67 -25.25 24.58
C GLY A 332 -26.33 -24.93 25.95
N PRO A 333 -27.15 -23.87 26.00
CA PRO A 333 -27.71 -23.33 27.28
C PRO A 333 -28.67 -24.25 28.01
N GLY A 334 -29.27 -25.23 27.35
CA GLY A 334 -30.14 -26.24 27.93
C GLY A 334 -29.43 -27.51 28.37
N GLY A 335 -28.11 -27.59 28.18
CA GLY A 335 -27.33 -28.81 28.40
C GLY A 335 -27.42 -29.80 27.23
N GLU A 336 -27.99 -29.38 26.09
CA GLU A 336 -28.06 -30.16 24.85
C GLU A 336 -26.74 -30.08 24.07
N SER A 337 -26.40 -31.17 23.38
CA SER A 337 -25.26 -31.22 22.49
C SER A 337 -25.62 -30.50 21.16
N THR A 338 -24.78 -29.56 20.77
CA THR A 338 -24.87 -28.83 19.49
C THR A 338 -24.06 -29.57 18.42
N PRO A 339 -24.66 -29.99 17.31
CA PRO A 339 -23.93 -30.66 16.23
C PRO A 339 -22.89 -29.74 15.60
N VAL A 340 -21.66 -30.27 15.37
CA VAL A 340 -20.54 -29.53 14.84
C VAL A 340 -19.84 -30.28 13.71
N MET A 341 -19.29 -29.54 12.76
CA MET A 341 -18.29 -30.01 11.79
C MET A 341 -16.91 -29.95 12.44
N ILE A 342 -16.09 -30.98 12.19
CA ILE A 342 -14.78 -31.15 12.80
C ILE A 342 -13.70 -30.98 11.75
N PHE A 343 -12.69 -30.18 12.07
CA PHE A 343 -11.52 -29.93 11.22
C PHE A 343 -10.26 -30.24 12.01
N THR A 344 -9.43 -31.12 11.49
CA THR A 344 -8.17 -31.55 12.08
C THR A 344 -7.10 -31.66 10.98
N PRO A 345 -5.81 -31.71 11.32
CA PRO A 345 -4.75 -31.97 10.34
C PRO A 345 -4.94 -33.28 9.54
N ASP A 346 -5.64 -34.24 10.10
CA ASP A 346 -5.90 -35.54 9.43
C ASP A 346 -6.92 -35.43 8.31
N ASN A 347 -8.01 -34.70 8.54
CA ASN A 347 -9.13 -34.62 7.59
C ASN A 347 -9.07 -33.38 6.68
N ASP A 348 -8.28 -32.35 7.03
CA ASP A 348 -8.20 -31.09 6.28
C ASP A 348 -6.79 -30.86 5.74
N SER A 349 -6.65 -30.73 4.42
CA SER A 349 -5.37 -30.52 3.75
C SER A 349 -4.74 -29.15 4.06
N VAL A 350 -5.52 -28.13 4.44
CA VAL A 350 -5.01 -26.82 4.83
C VAL A 350 -4.43 -26.90 6.24
N LEU A 351 -5.17 -27.48 7.18
CA LEU A 351 -4.71 -27.69 8.55
C LEU A 351 -3.53 -28.66 8.61
N ARG A 352 -3.46 -29.63 7.67
CA ARG A 352 -2.29 -30.50 7.55
C ARG A 352 -1.03 -29.73 7.19
N GLY A 353 -1.14 -28.60 6.48
CA GLY A 353 -0.01 -27.73 6.17
C GLY A 353 0.52 -26.99 7.38
N THR A 354 -0.35 -26.55 8.28
CA THR A 354 0.00 -25.84 9.53
C THR A 354 0.23 -26.77 10.73
N ARG A 355 -0.42 -27.94 10.75
CA ARG A 355 -0.37 -29.02 11.76
C ARG A 355 -0.80 -28.64 13.19
N ASN A 356 -1.02 -27.39 13.48
CA ASN A 356 -1.11 -26.87 14.83
C ASN A 356 -2.53 -26.45 15.27
N THR A 357 -3.56 -26.81 14.52
CA THR A 357 -4.92 -26.34 14.81
C THR A 357 -5.95 -27.44 14.64
N VAL A 358 -6.89 -27.51 15.59
CA VAL A 358 -8.16 -28.21 15.47
C VAL A 358 -9.31 -27.21 15.56
N ALA A 359 -10.43 -27.47 14.85
CA ALA A 359 -11.56 -26.56 14.87
C ALA A 359 -12.91 -27.26 14.86
N LEU A 360 -13.90 -26.58 15.42
CA LEU A 360 -15.31 -26.96 15.42
C LEU A 360 -16.11 -25.82 14.75
N ILE A 361 -17.03 -26.17 13.84
CA ILE A 361 -17.99 -25.23 13.28
C ILE A 361 -19.40 -25.81 13.45
N PRO A 362 -20.28 -25.19 14.26
CA PRO A 362 -21.67 -25.63 14.39
C PRO A 362 -22.40 -25.58 13.06
N TYR A 363 -23.20 -26.62 12.74
CA TYR A 363 -23.98 -26.65 11.49
C TYR A 363 -25.01 -25.54 11.39
N GLU A 364 -25.54 -25.07 12.52
CA GLU A 364 -26.57 -24.04 12.58
C GLU A 364 -26.05 -22.84 13.41
N PRO A 365 -26.56 -21.62 13.16
CA PRO A 365 -26.28 -20.47 13.98
C PRO A 365 -26.54 -20.74 15.46
N LEU A 366 -25.67 -20.26 16.34
CA LEU A 366 -25.80 -20.38 17.78
C LEU A 366 -26.96 -19.51 18.28
N ALA A 367 -27.61 -19.93 19.39
CA ALA A 367 -28.61 -19.10 20.04
C ALA A 367 -28.00 -17.79 20.55
N PRO A 368 -28.70 -16.65 20.42
CA PRO A 368 -28.21 -15.39 20.95
C PRO A 368 -28.26 -15.37 22.48
N ASP A 369 -27.39 -14.58 23.11
CA ASP A 369 -27.29 -14.37 24.57
C ASP A 369 -27.18 -15.68 25.36
N ALA A 370 -26.53 -16.67 24.81
CA ALA A 370 -26.43 -18.03 25.29
C ALA A 370 -24.97 -18.41 25.62
N THR A 371 -24.78 -19.19 26.69
CA THR A 371 -23.48 -19.75 27.03
C THR A 371 -23.32 -21.11 26.40
N TYR A 372 -22.17 -21.31 25.76
CA TYR A 372 -21.74 -22.56 25.16
C TYR A 372 -20.47 -23.04 25.85
N THR A 373 -20.39 -24.34 26.11
CA THR A 373 -19.21 -25.00 26.67
C THR A 373 -18.62 -25.93 25.62
N VAL A 374 -17.35 -25.73 25.35
CA VAL A 374 -16.53 -26.55 24.44
C VAL A 374 -15.73 -27.52 25.27
N SER A 375 -15.75 -28.81 24.93
CA SER A 375 -14.84 -29.82 25.52
C SER A 375 -14.16 -30.57 24.39
N LEU A 376 -12.84 -30.69 24.45
CA LEU A 376 -11.98 -31.37 23.47
C LEU A 376 -11.01 -32.30 24.23
N GLU A 377 -10.83 -33.53 23.73
CA GLU A 377 -9.80 -34.44 24.23
C GLU A 377 -9.07 -35.07 23.03
N GLY A 378 -7.78 -35.30 23.17
CA GLY A 378 -7.00 -35.86 22.11
C GLY A 378 -5.56 -36.21 22.53
N ILE A 379 -4.72 -36.44 21.52
CA ILE A 379 -3.31 -36.70 21.67
C ILE A 379 -2.54 -35.66 20.85
N VAL A 380 -1.47 -35.12 21.44
CA VAL A 380 -0.55 -34.20 20.77
C VAL A 380 0.88 -34.68 20.96
N ASP A 381 1.68 -34.68 19.88
CA ASP A 381 3.12 -34.95 19.93
C ASP A 381 3.89 -33.67 19.53
N LEU A 382 4.57 -33.06 20.50
CA LEU A 382 5.40 -31.86 20.27
C LEU A 382 6.89 -32.23 20.13
N GLY A 383 7.19 -33.45 19.65
CA GLY A 383 8.55 -33.93 19.44
C GLY A 383 9.16 -34.65 20.68
N ALA A 384 8.37 -34.81 21.74
CA ALA A 384 8.76 -35.56 22.96
C ALA A 384 7.99 -36.88 23.10
N GLY A 385 7.22 -37.25 22.12
CA GLY A 385 6.30 -38.38 22.09
C GLY A 385 4.85 -37.95 22.40
N PRO A 386 3.86 -38.77 21.99
CA PRO A 386 2.45 -38.48 22.11
C PRO A 386 1.99 -38.29 23.55
N LEU A 387 1.35 -37.17 23.85
CA LEU A 387 0.82 -36.81 25.14
C LEU A 387 -0.70 -36.57 25.05
N PRO A 388 -1.51 -37.05 26.04
CA PRO A 388 -2.91 -36.72 26.07
C PRO A 388 -3.11 -35.23 26.40
N TYR A 389 -4.11 -34.61 25.74
CA TYR A 389 -4.60 -33.31 26.14
C TYR A 389 -6.11 -33.34 26.40
N ALA A 390 -6.58 -32.46 27.26
CA ALA A 390 -8.00 -32.24 27.52
C ALA A 390 -8.23 -30.75 27.78
N GLU A 391 -9.19 -30.19 27.10
CA GLU A 391 -9.52 -28.76 27.15
C GLU A 391 -11.01 -28.58 27.35
N GLU A 392 -11.38 -27.73 28.31
CA GLU A 392 -12.77 -27.32 28.51
C GLU A 392 -12.83 -25.82 28.80
N TRP A 393 -13.70 -25.13 28.08
CA TRP A 393 -13.93 -23.71 28.31
C TRP A 393 -15.32 -23.29 27.82
N SER A 394 -15.79 -22.14 28.29
CA SER A 394 -17.08 -21.58 27.85
C SER A 394 -16.95 -20.19 27.32
N PHE A 395 -17.87 -19.81 26.44
CA PHE A 395 -18.04 -18.47 25.91
C PHE A 395 -19.54 -18.12 25.84
N ARG A 396 -19.88 -16.83 25.72
CA ARG A 396 -21.26 -16.35 25.58
C ARG A 396 -21.43 -15.62 24.28
N THR A 397 -22.49 -15.98 23.56
CA THR A 397 -22.86 -15.35 22.29
C THR A 397 -23.42 -13.95 22.50
N ALA A 398 -23.34 -13.12 21.44
CA ALA A 398 -23.94 -11.81 21.40
C ALA A 398 -25.46 -11.88 21.52
N SER A 399 -26.08 -10.89 22.16
CA SER A 399 -27.54 -10.76 22.17
C SER A 399 -28.00 -10.24 20.82
N GLY A 400 -28.90 -10.94 20.16
CA GLY A 400 -29.52 -10.50 18.91
C GLY A 400 -30.66 -9.53 19.16
N GLN A 401 -30.56 -8.34 18.64
CA GLN A 401 -31.56 -7.25 18.51
C GLN A 401 -31.71 -6.26 19.66
N ILE A 402 -31.90 -5.02 19.30
CA ILE A 402 -32.14 -3.84 20.16
C ILE A 402 -33.32 -3.05 19.61
N GLU A 403 -34.22 -2.61 20.51
CA GLU A 403 -35.43 -1.84 20.22
C GLU A 403 -35.36 -0.37 20.69
N GLN A 404 -36.06 0.57 20.05
CA GLN A 404 -35.95 2.02 20.14
C GLN A 404 -36.01 2.63 21.54
N ALA A 405 -35.17 3.67 21.80
CA ALA A 405 -35.17 4.43 23.04
C ALA A 405 -35.56 5.87 22.85
N THR A 406 -36.18 6.41 23.86
CA THR A 406 -36.37 7.84 24.06
C THR A 406 -35.65 8.30 25.32
N THR A 407 -34.75 9.28 25.16
CA THR A 407 -34.19 10.18 26.17
C THR A 407 -33.53 9.63 27.42
N GLY A 408 -32.27 9.75 27.52
CA GLY A 408 -31.41 9.61 28.68
C GLY A 408 -30.36 8.53 28.60
N TYR A 409 -29.13 8.95 28.69
CA TYR A 409 -27.96 8.06 28.69
C TYR A 409 -26.89 8.58 29.63
N SER A 410 -26.02 7.70 30.07
CA SER A 410 -24.77 8.00 30.77
C SER A 410 -23.59 7.31 30.12
N TYR A 411 -22.38 7.79 30.32
CA TYR A 411 -21.20 7.15 29.75
C TYR A 411 -20.11 6.96 30.80
N ARG A 412 -19.26 5.97 30.52
CA ARG A 412 -18.12 5.64 31.37
C ARG A 412 -16.92 5.26 30.52
N TRP A 413 -15.76 5.81 30.84
CA TRP A 413 -14.48 5.42 30.28
C TRP A 413 -13.94 4.14 30.94
N SER A 414 -13.24 3.32 30.18
CA SER A 414 -12.39 2.28 30.77
C SER A 414 -11.27 2.92 31.61
N ASN A 415 -10.72 2.17 32.55
CA ASN A 415 -9.60 2.65 33.39
C ASN A 415 -8.37 3.05 32.54
N GLN A 416 -8.20 2.44 31.35
CA GLN A 416 -7.12 2.75 30.41
C GLN A 416 -7.47 3.89 29.46
N GLY A 417 -8.75 4.31 29.39
CA GLY A 417 -9.21 5.35 28.49
C GLY A 417 -9.32 4.94 27.02
N ASP A 418 -9.29 3.65 26.75
CA ASP A 418 -9.31 3.05 25.41
C ASP A 418 -10.69 2.52 24.99
N ALA A 419 -11.64 2.50 25.90
CA ALA A 419 -13.01 2.08 25.64
C ALA A 419 -14.04 3.01 26.30
N LEU A 420 -15.18 3.15 25.66
CA LEU A 420 -16.33 3.89 26.13
C LEU A 420 -17.50 2.93 26.35
N THR A 421 -18.14 3.03 27.50
CA THR A 421 -19.41 2.38 27.79
C THR A 421 -20.48 3.44 27.89
N VAL A 422 -21.55 3.35 27.10
CA VAL A 422 -22.71 4.22 27.16
C VAL A 422 -23.88 3.41 27.70
N THR A 423 -24.48 3.88 28.77
CA THR A 423 -25.66 3.26 29.37
C THR A 423 -26.88 4.14 29.11
N PHE A 424 -27.89 3.58 28.51
CA PHE A 424 -29.17 4.24 28.24
C PHE A 424 -30.15 3.96 29.35
N ASN A 425 -30.88 4.97 29.79
CA ASN A 425 -31.85 4.85 30.91
C ASN A 425 -33.08 4.05 30.49
N GLU A 426 -33.38 4.00 29.18
CA GLU A 426 -34.46 3.20 28.61
C GLU A 426 -33.92 2.41 27.42
N GLY A 427 -34.48 1.24 27.15
CA GLY A 427 -33.95 0.29 26.19
C GLY A 427 -33.83 0.88 24.76
N LEU A 428 -32.69 0.79 24.19
CA LEU A 428 -32.38 1.14 22.79
C LEU A 428 -32.47 -0.11 21.92
N SER A 429 -33.11 -0.02 20.80
CA SER A 429 -33.20 -1.09 19.84
C SER A 429 -32.12 -0.93 18.76
N LEU A 430 -30.91 -1.40 19.00
CA LEU A 430 -29.88 -1.39 17.99
C LEU A 430 -29.96 -2.68 17.16
N ARG A 431 -30.23 -2.60 15.89
CA ARG A 431 -30.20 -3.74 14.97
C ARG A 431 -28.74 -4.15 14.70
N PRO A 432 -28.47 -5.40 14.29
CA PRO A 432 -27.14 -5.80 13.84
C PRO A 432 -26.62 -4.82 12.77
N GLY A 433 -25.38 -4.37 12.90
CA GLY A 433 -24.77 -3.40 11.98
C GLY A 433 -24.91 -1.94 12.39
N VAL A 434 -25.33 -1.65 13.63
CA VAL A 434 -25.26 -0.28 14.16
C VAL A 434 -23.83 0.21 14.16
N ARG A 435 -23.65 1.41 13.59
CA ARG A 435 -22.42 2.17 13.66
C ARG A 435 -22.52 3.25 14.72
N ALA A 436 -21.44 3.53 15.41
CA ALA A 436 -21.39 4.56 16.43
C ALA A 436 -20.22 5.50 16.15
N TYR A 437 -20.47 6.78 16.28
CA TYR A 437 -19.48 7.84 16.07
C TYR A 437 -19.42 8.73 17.29
N LEU A 438 -18.23 8.96 17.82
CA LEU A 438 -18.00 9.88 18.92
C LEU A 438 -17.23 11.08 18.41
N ASP A 439 -17.83 12.27 18.49
CA ASP A 439 -17.28 13.49 17.91
C ASP A 439 -16.97 13.36 16.40
N GLY A 440 -17.82 12.63 15.68
CA GLY A 440 -17.63 12.35 14.26
C GLY A 440 -16.58 11.27 13.94
N LEU A 441 -15.98 10.64 14.96
CA LEU A 441 -15.01 9.54 14.78
C LEU A 441 -15.70 8.20 14.94
N PRO A 442 -15.54 7.25 14.02
CA PRO A 442 -16.14 5.94 14.11
C PRO A 442 -15.61 5.18 15.33
N LEU A 443 -16.53 4.62 16.10
CA LEU A 443 -16.21 3.76 17.23
C LEU A 443 -16.14 2.30 16.76
N ARG A 444 -15.16 1.57 17.25
CA ARG A 444 -14.94 0.18 16.89
C ARG A 444 -15.50 -0.75 17.96
N ASN A 445 -15.76 -2.01 17.58
CA ASN A 445 -16.30 -3.03 18.48
C ASN A 445 -17.56 -2.55 19.22
N VAL A 446 -18.50 -1.99 18.49
CA VAL A 446 -19.77 -1.57 19.04
C VAL A 446 -20.55 -2.82 19.46
N ALA A 447 -20.55 -3.11 20.75
CA ALA A 447 -21.29 -4.21 21.35
C ALA A 447 -22.41 -3.67 22.23
N VAL A 448 -23.55 -4.32 22.18
CA VAL A 448 -24.71 -3.95 23.00
C VAL A 448 -25.01 -5.07 23.98
N SER A 449 -25.24 -4.71 25.24
CA SER A 449 -25.56 -5.67 26.30
C SER A 449 -26.88 -6.41 26.07
N GLY A 450 -27.04 -7.57 26.70
CA GLY A 450 -28.26 -8.35 26.65
C GLY A 450 -29.50 -7.63 27.23
N SER A 451 -29.31 -6.69 28.14
CA SER A 451 -30.36 -5.80 28.64
C SER A 451 -30.75 -4.69 27.65
N ARG A 452 -30.01 -4.55 26.54
CA ARG A 452 -30.21 -3.54 25.49
C ARG A 452 -30.03 -2.09 25.97
N THR A 453 -29.48 -1.92 27.15
CA THR A 453 -29.30 -0.60 27.77
C THR A 453 -27.85 -0.14 27.80
N VAL A 454 -26.90 -0.99 27.43
CA VAL A 454 -25.47 -0.66 27.49
C VAL A 454 -24.81 -0.90 26.13
N LEU A 455 -24.25 0.15 25.57
CA LEU A 455 -23.36 0.13 24.39
C LEU A 455 -21.91 0.19 24.88
N THR A 456 -21.11 -0.77 24.48
CA THR A 456 -19.67 -0.75 24.72
C THR A 456 -18.93 -0.64 23.39
N CYS A 457 -17.93 0.21 23.31
CA CYS A 457 -17.16 0.43 22.10
C CYS A 457 -15.70 0.75 22.39
N LYS A 458 -14.83 0.49 21.43
CA LYS A 458 -13.42 0.89 21.47
C LYS A 458 -13.25 2.24 20.81
N LEU A 459 -12.37 3.04 21.37
CA LEU A 459 -12.04 4.35 20.85
C LEU A 459 -10.91 4.27 19.81
N PRO A 460 -10.89 5.18 18.84
CA PRO A 460 -9.74 5.33 17.96
C PRO A 460 -8.46 5.55 18.75
N ALA A 461 -7.34 5.05 18.25
CA ALA A 461 -6.03 5.28 18.86
C ALA A 461 -5.77 6.79 18.97
N GLY A 462 -5.28 7.21 20.13
CA GLY A 462 -4.98 8.64 20.37
C GLY A 462 -6.17 9.52 20.73
N TYR A 463 -7.41 8.98 20.78
CA TYR A 463 -8.57 9.78 21.19
C TYR A 463 -8.39 10.38 22.61
N GLY A 464 -7.81 9.62 23.53
CA GLY A 464 -7.57 10.04 24.90
C GLY A 464 -8.85 10.20 25.73
N ARG A 465 -8.68 10.62 26.99
CA ARG A 465 -9.80 10.88 27.93
C ARG A 465 -10.27 12.32 27.83
N ARG A 466 -10.69 12.76 26.65
CA ARG A 466 -11.30 14.07 26.49
C ARG A 466 -12.82 13.97 26.65
N GLN A 467 -13.45 15.10 27.00
CA GLN A 467 -14.90 15.16 27.07
C GLN A 467 -15.49 15.05 25.66
N PRO A 468 -16.37 14.05 25.40
CA PRO A 468 -17.02 13.94 24.10
C PRO A 468 -17.99 15.13 23.87
N GLN A 469 -18.12 15.52 22.61
CA GLN A 469 -19.06 16.57 22.19
C GLN A 469 -20.38 16.00 21.64
N GLY A 470 -20.39 14.75 21.20
CA GLY A 470 -21.60 14.09 20.71
C GLY A 470 -21.34 12.64 20.31
N LEU A 471 -22.36 11.80 20.52
CA LEU A 471 -22.38 10.42 20.04
C LEU A 471 -23.48 10.31 18.99
N LEU A 472 -23.14 9.88 17.79
CA LEU A 472 -24.06 9.56 16.71
C LEU A 472 -24.16 8.05 16.58
N LEU A 473 -25.37 7.52 16.54
CA LEU A 473 -25.65 6.13 16.21
C LEU A 473 -26.39 6.11 14.87
N THR A 474 -25.92 5.31 13.93
CA THR A 474 -26.63 5.09 12.65
C THR A 474 -27.04 3.64 12.52
N THR A 475 -28.26 3.41 12.08
CA THR A 475 -28.78 2.07 11.79
C THR A 475 -28.48 1.68 10.34
N THR A 476 -28.55 0.40 10.02
CA THR A 476 -28.29 -0.11 8.66
C THR A 476 -29.29 0.39 7.61
N ASP A 477 -30.44 0.91 8.03
CA ASP A 477 -31.46 1.52 7.19
C ASP A 477 -31.33 3.05 7.08
N GLY A 478 -30.26 3.62 7.69
CA GLY A 478 -29.91 5.04 7.58
C GLY A 478 -30.63 5.94 8.58
N GLU A 479 -31.35 5.41 9.57
CA GLU A 479 -31.83 6.24 10.69
C GLU A 479 -30.69 6.68 11.59
N GLU A 480 -30.64 7.96 11.89
CA GLU A 480 -29.64 8.59 12.74
C GLU A 480 -30.23 8.90 14.12
N HIS A 481 -29.53 8.46 15.18
CA HIS A 481 -29.84 8.83 16.57
C HIS A 481 -28.67 9.64 17.10
N ARG A 482 -28.84 10.95 17.25
CA ARG A 482 -27.84 11.86 17.78
C ARG A 482 -28.05 12.07 19.27
N LEU A 483 -27.00 11.86 20.04
CA LEU A 483 -26.93 12.08 21.46
C LEU A 483 -25.98 13.26 21.73
N ASP A 484 -26.53 14.42 21.96
CA ASP A 484 -25.77 15.67 22.16
C ASP A 484 -25.32 15.82 23.63
N THR A 485 -24.03 16.10 23.77
CA THR A 485 -23.34 16.63 24.96
C THR A 485 -23.25 15.76 26.22
N PHE A 486 -22.01 15.43 26.55
CA PHE A 486 -21.61 14.69 27.73
C PHE A 486 -20.86 15.58 28.75
N GLY A 487 -21.08 15.38 30.00
CA GLY A 487 -20.32 15.97 31.12
C GLY A 487 -20.04 14.95 32.20
N THR A 488 -19.01 15.18 33.02
CA THR A 488 -18.75 14.39 34.23
C THR A 488 -18.74 15.29 35.44
N THR A 489 -19.22 14.77 36.56
CA THR A 489 -19.06 15.38 37.88
C THR A 489 -17.62 15.23 38.40
N SER A 490 -17.25 15.96 39.44
CA SER A 490 -15.91 15.91 40.04
C SER A 490 -15.52 14.52 40.57
N ASP A 491 -16.47 13.63 40.81
CA ASP A 491 -16.26 12.22 41.21
C ASP A 491 -16.22 11.24 40.06
N GLY A 492 -16.28 11.75 38.80
CA GLY A 492 -16.28 10.94 37.57
C GLY A 492 -17.65 10.36 37.21
N SER A 493 -18.72 10.72 37.93
CA SER A 493 -20.09 10.34 37.59
C SER A 493 -20.57 11.12 36.35
N PRO A 494 -21.37 10.52 35.45
CA PRO A 494 -21.86 11.18 34.26
C PRO A 494 -22.84 12.33 34.62
N LEU A 495 -22.68 13.43 33.95
CA LEU A 495 -23.54 14.62 34.04
C LEU A 495 -24.23 14.83 32.69
N TYR A 496 -25.53 15.01 32.72
CA TYR A 496 -26.27 15.47 31.57
C TYR A 496 -26.07 17.00 31.43
N LEU A 497 -25.37 17.40 30.37
CA LEU A 497 -25.33 18.84 30.05
C LEU A 497 -26.39 19.11 28.99
N GLY A 498 -27.39 19.83 29.37
CA GLY A 498 -28.31 20.43 28.40
C GLY A 498 -27.52 21.28 27.37
N THR A 499 -28.11 21.47 26.20
CA THR A 499 -27.62 22.24 25.06
C THR A 499 -26.78 23.45 25.47
N GLY A 500 -25.45 23.41 25.30
CA GLY A 500 -24.65 24.59 25.56
C GLY A 500 -23.15 24.48 25.82
N ALA A 501 -22.51 23.33 25.70
CA ALA A 501 -21.05 23.31 25.67
C ALA A 501 -20.53 23.90 24.34
N PRO A 502 -19.52 24.83 24.37
CA PRO A 502 -18.99 25.39 23.13
C PRO A 502 -18.42 24.27 22.27
N SER A 503 -18.90 24.20 21.03
CA SER A 503 -18.32 23.32 20.01
C SER A 503 -16.81 23.60 19.90
N ALA A 504 -15.99 22.56 19.78
CA ALA A 504 -14.59 22.73 19.44
C ALA A 504 -14.41 23.40 18.05
N PHE A 505 -15.50 23.57 17.32
CA PHE A 505 -15.56 24.16 16.00
C PHE A 505 -16.45 25.41 16.01
N SER A 506 -15.97 26.44 15.32
CA SER A 506 -16.73 27.66 15.02
C SER A 506 -16.93 27.79 13.52
N ALA A 507 -18.08 28.29 13.09
CA ALA A 507 -18.34 28.62 11.69
C ALA A 507 -17.35 29.68 11.18
N THR A 508 -16.81 29.46 9.97
CA THR A 508 -15.92 30.39 9.28
C THR A 508 -16.18 30.33 7.79
N THR A 509 -15.53 31.20 7.01
CA THR A 509 -15.44 31.08 5.57
C THR A 509 -13.99 30.94 5.15
N VAL A 510 -13.73 30.31 4.02
CA VAL A 510 -12.38 30.11 3.49
C VAL A 510 -12.40 30.31 1.97
N ASP A 511 -11.38 30.98 1.48
CA ASP A 511 -11.07 31.07 0.04
C ASP A 511 -10.16 29.90 -0.34
N LEU A 512 -10.56 29.14 -1.35
CA LEU A 512 -9.81 28.00 -1.88
C LEU A 512 -8.99 28.37 -3.12
N GLY A 513 -8.90 29.64 -3.46
CA GLY A 513 -8.10 30.15 -4.58
C GLY A 513 -8.89 30.42 -5.87
N PRO A 514 -8.20 30.68 -6.99
CA PRO A 514 -8.83 31.10 -8.23
C PRO A 514 -9.87 30.11 -8.74
N GLY A 515 -11.10 30.57 -8.92
CA GLY A 515 -12.23 29.76 -9.41
C GLY A 515 -13.15 29.21 -8.32
N ALA A 516 -12.78 29.33 -7.05
CA ALA A 516 -13.64 28.97 -5.91
C ALA A 516 -14.24 30.25 -5.30
N THR A 517 -15.52 30.20 -4.99
CA THR A 517 -16.18 31.22 -4.16
C THR A 517 -15.82 30.98 -2.68
N GLU A 518 -15.97 31.99 -1.85
CA GLU A 518 -15.90 31.84 -0.39
C GLU A 518 -16.80 30.69 0.08
N VAL A 519 -16.19 29.68 0.72
CA VAL A 519 -16.88 28.45 1.15
C VAL A 519 -17.11 28.51 2.66
N ALA A 520 -18.33 28.18 3.09
CA ALA A 520 -18.64 27.98 4.51
C ALA A 520 -17.83 26.78 5.05
N ALA A 521 -17.09 27.00 6.12
CA ALA A 521 -16.16 26.06 6.70
C ALA A 521 -16.28 26.01 8.23
N LEU A 522 -15.63 25.05 8.86
CA LEU A 522 -15.50 24.94 10.30
C LEU A 522 -14.06 25.21 10.70
N ARG A 523 -13.84 26.05 11.71
CA ARG A 523 -12.53 26.29 12.31
C ARG A 523 -12.46 25.60 13.65
N HIS A 524 -11.52 24.70 13.81
CA HIS A 524 -11.20 24.06 15.08
C HIS A 524 -10.44 25.01 16.01
N VAL A 525 -10.46 24.76 17.32
CA VAL A 525 -9.80 25.60 18.36
C VAL A 525 -8.28 25.68 18.19
N ASP A 526 -7.63 24.70 17.53
CA ASP A 526 -6.20 24.72 17.18
C ASP A 526 -5.87 25.52 15.91
N GLY A 527 -6.90 26.07 15.26
CA GLY A 527 -6.76 26.85 14.03
C GLY A 527 -6.98 26.06 12.74
N THR A 528 -7.05 24.74 12.77
CA THR A 528 -7.30 23.89 11.59
C THR A 528 -8.67 24.21 10.99
N ILE A 529 -8.73 24.26 9.66
CA ILE A 529 -9.95 24.52 8.91
C ILE A 529 -10.44 23.23 8.26
N LEU A 530 -11.70 22.91 8.49
CA LEU A 530 -12.42 21.83 7.83
C LEU A 530 -13.39 22.43 6.82
N VAL A 531 -13.34 21.92 5.60
CA VAL A 531 -14.26 22.31 4.52
C VAL A 531 -15.21 21.16 4.20
N PRO A 532 -16.47 21.45 3.81
CA PRO A 532 -17.37 20.39 3.39
C PRO A 532 -16.82 19.72 2.12
N GLU A 533 -16.83 18.38 2.07
CA GLU A 533 -16.21 17.64 0.97
C GLU A 533 -16.82 17.93 -0.40
N ASN A 534 -18.12 18.31 -0.44
CA ASN A 534 -18.82 18.63 -1.69
C ASN A 534 -18.22 19.86 -2.42
N VAL A 535 -17.39 20.66 -1.76
CA VAL A 535 -16.65 21.75 -2.41
C VAL A 535 -15.77 21.27 -3.56
N LEU A 536 -15.30 20.04 -3.48
CA LEU A 536 -14.53 19.42 -4.57
C LEU A 536 -15.37 19.24 -5.83
N ALA A 537 -16.67 18.94 -5.71
CA ALA A 537 -17.58 18.89 -6.86
C ALA A 537 -17.77 20.28 -7.49
N ASP A 538 -17.85 21.33 -6.68
CA ASP A 538 -17.93 22.72 -7.16
C ASP A 538 -16.65 23.13 -7.90
N LEU A 539 -15.51 22.52 -7.57
CA LEU A 539 -14.22 22.69 -8.25
C LEU A 539 -14.07 21.78 -9.50
N GLY A 540 -15.11 21.03 -9.87
CA GLY A 540 -15.13 20.17 -11.05
C GLY A 540 -14.69 18.73 -10.83
N ALA A 541 -14.50 18.30 -9.57
CA ALA A 541 -14.21 16.91 -9.27
C ALA A 541 -15.47 16.04 -9.37
N THR A 542 -15.29 14.80 -9.77
CA THR A 542 -16.30 13.75 -9.64
C THR A 542 -16.00 12.91 -8.40
N CYS A 543 -17.04 12.34 -7.76
CA CYS A 543 -16.86 11.52 -6.59
C CYS A 543 -17.61 10.19 -6.68
N GLN A 544 -17.09 9.21 -5.96
CA GLN A 544 -17.74 7.95 -5.68
C GLN A 544 -17.57 7.64 -4.18
N THR A 545 -18.65 7.55 -3.46
CA THR A 545 -18.65 7.15 -2.05
C THR A 545 -18.92 5.66 -1.92
N VAL A 546 -18.18 4.99 -1.05
CA VAL A 546 -18.39 3.61 -0.64
C VAL A 546 -18.95 3.66 0.78
N PRO A 547 -20.30 3.60 0.93
CA PRO A 547 -20.96 3.87 2.22
C PRO A 547 -20.60 2.86 3.32
N GLU A 548 -20.32 1.61 2.92
CA GLU A 548 -20.01 0.51 3.87
C GLU A 548 -18.76 0.77 4.69
N ILE A 549 -17.86 1.60 4.18
CA ILE A 549 -16.57 1.93 4.80
C ILE A 549 -16.37 3.44 4.98
N GLU A 550 -17.41 4.22 4.66
CA GLU A 550 -17.41 5.68 4.78
C GLU A 550 -16.22 6.36 4.10
N ARG A 551 -15.85 5.82 2.95
CA ARG A 551 -14.74 6.30 2.12
C ARG A 551 -15.28 6.99 0.88
N THR A 552 -14.78 8.19 0.61
CA THR A 552 -15.08 8.93 -0.62
C THR A 552 -13.84 9.02 -1.48
N HIS A 553 -14.00 8.64 -2.74
CA HIS A 553 -13.02 8.78 -3.80
C HIS A 553 -13.37 9.99 -4.68
N TRP A 554 -12.40 10.83 -4.93
CA TRP A 554 -12.52 12.03 -5.75
C TRP A 554 -11.60 11.92 -6.96
N VAL A 555 -12.08 12.40 -8.11
CA VAL A 555 -11.26 12.54 -9.32
C VAL A 555 -11.36 13.98 -9.80
N LEU A 556 -10.22 14.67 -9.82
CA LEU A 556 -10.09 16.06 -10.26
C LEU A 556 -9.00 16.15 -11.31
N SER A 557 -9.37 16.50 -12.54
CA SER A 557 -8.45 16.62 -13.68
C SER A 557 -7.57 15.36 -13.89
N GLY A 558 -8.14 14.16 -13.65
CA GLY A 558 -7.44 12.88 -13.74
C GLY A 558 -6.62 12.49 -12.51
N HIS A 559 -6.47 13.37 -11.55
CA HIS A 559 -5.85 13.07 -10.26
C HIS A 559 -6.88 12.53 -9.28
N THR A 560 -6.46 11.57 -8.49
CA THR A 560 -7.32 10.87 -7.55
C THR A 560 -7.04 11.31 -6.12
N GLY A 561 -8.11 11.50 -5.36
CA GLY A 561 -8.05 11.75 -3.93
C GLY A 561 -8.94 10.75 -3.20
N CYS A 562 -8.55 10.34 -1.99
CA CYS A 562 -9.35 9.43 -1.18
C CYS A 562 -9.29 9.83 0.28
N VAL A 563 -10.46 9.89 0.90
CA VAL A 563 -10.64 10.17 2.32
C VAL A 563 -11.57 9.15 2.96
N THR A 564 -11.34 8.86 4.23
CA THR A 564 -12.20 7.98 5.03
C THR A 564 -12.62 8.72 6.29
N VAL A 565 -13.90 8.69 6.62
CA VAL A 565 -14.40 9.31 7.85
C VAL A 565 -13.69 8.71 9.06
N GLY A 566 -13.21 9.57 9.95
CA GLY A 566 -12.46 9.18 11.14
C GLY A 566 -10.95 9.02 10.92
N SER A 567 -10.46 9.08 9.68
CA SER A 567 -9.03 8.95 9.37
C SER A 567 -8.35 10.32 9.34
N THR A 568 -7.11 10.38 9.87
CA THR A 568 -6.17 11.49 9.66
C THR A 568 -5.22 11.22 8.50
N LEU A 569 -5.50 10.18 7.71
CA LEU A 569 -4.80 9.86 6.48
C LEU A 569 -5.74 10.01 5.29
N ALA A 570 -5.19 10.55 4.24
CA ALA A 570 -5.77 10.61 2.92
C ALA A 570 -4.76 10.09 1.90
N TRP A 571 -5.22 9.86 0.68
CA TRP A 571 -4.35 9.49 -0.43
C TRP A 571 -4.60 10.43 -1.59
N ILE A 572 -3.53 10.80 -2.28
CA ILE A 572 -3.60 11.56 -3.54
C ILE A 572 -2.67 10.86 -4.52
N ASP A 573 -3.21 10.37 -5.65
CA ASP A 573 -2.50 9.58 -6.67
C ASP A 573 -1.69 8.42 -6.09
N GLY A 574 -2.24 7.76 -5.09
CA GLY A 574 -1.59 6.65 -4.41
C GLY A 574 -0.52 7.04 -3.38
N LEU A 575 -0.28 8.34 -3.17
CA LEU A 575 0.62 8.81 -2.12
C LEU A 575 -0.16 9.18 -0.86
N ARG A 576 0.37 8.82 0.29
CA ARG A 576 -0.23 9.13 1.60
C ARG A 576 -0.06 10.61 1.94
N VAL A 577 -1.13 11.21 2.43
CA VAL A 577 -1.17 12.59 2.89
C VAL A 577 -1.68 12.60 4.34
N GLY A 578 -0.85 13.07 5.27
CA GLY A 578 -1.26 13.26 6.65
C GLY A 578 -2.18 14.47 6.79
N LEU A 579 -3.27 14.31 7.51
CA LEU A 579 -4.23 15.36 7.80
C LEU A 579 -4.06 15.83 9.26
N PRO A 580 -4.17 17.14 9.53
CA PRO A 580 -4.02 17.67 10.90
C PRO A 580 -5.18 17.26 11.82
N LEU A 581 -6.36 17.00 11.26
CA LEU A 581 -7.54 16.49 11.94
C LEU A 581 -8.18 15.38 11.11
N PRO A 582 -8.89 14.44 11.76
CA PRO A 582 -9.61 13.41 11.02
C PRO A 582 -10.78 13.98 10.21
N VAL A 583 -11.07 13.33 9.09
CA VAL A 583 -12.29 13.51 8.31
C VAL A 583 -13.49 13.21 9.20
N ARG A 584 -14.54 14.02 9.16
CA ARG A 584 -15.66 13.90 10.08
C ARG A 584 -17.00 14.25 9.47
N VAL A 585 -18.05 13.72 10.03
CA VAL A 585 -19.45 14.06 9.66
C VAL A 585 -20.03 15.02 10.69
N GLU A 586 -20.50 16.16 10.24
CA GLU A 586 -21.22 17.15 11.04
C GLU A 586 -22.51 17.54 10.32
N ASN A 587 -23.66 17.41 10.98
CA ASN A 587 -24.99 17.70 10.42
C ASN A 587 -25.24 17.01 9.06
N ALA A 588 -24.96 15.70 8.99
CA ALA A 588 -25.07 14.88 7.77
C ALA A 588 -24.21 15.36 6.59
N GLN A 589 -23.21 16.18 6.85
CA GLN A 589 -22.24 16.66 5.88
C GLN A 589 -20.85 16.18 6.26
N THR A 590 -20.13 15.55 5.34
CA THR A 590 -18.73 15.21 5.53
C THR A 590 -17.85 16.46 5.40
N TYR A 591 -16.93 16.61 6.34
CA TYR A 591 -15.95 17.68 6.37
C TYR A 591 -14.54 17.08 6.29
N VAL A 592 -13.71 17.67 5.45
CA VAL A 592 -12.32 17.27 5.25
C VAL A 592 -11.40 18.43 5.68
N PRO A 593 -10.21 18.16 6.24
CA PRO A 593 -9.20 19.20 6.43
C PRO A 593 -8.87 19.88 5.11
N LYS A 594 -8.76 21.23 5.16
CA LYS A 594 -8.46 22.05 3.97
C LYS A 594 -7.18 21.59 3.27
N GLU A 595 -6.22 21.08 4.02
CA GLU A 595 -4.96 20.54 3.55
C GLU A 595 -5.14 19.39 2.52
N PHE A 596 -6.19 18.58 2.66
CA PHE A 596 -6.53 17.57 1.65
C PHE A 596 -6.95 18.22 0.33
N VAL A 597 -7.83 19.23 0.42
CA VAL A 597 -8.31 19.95 -0.78
C VAL A 597 -7.15 20.68 -1.46
N ASP A 598 -6.31 21.36 -0.68
CA ASP A 598 -5.13 22.06 -1.20
C ASP A 598 -4.15 21.09 -1.89
N ALA A 599 -3.93 19.92 -1.30
CA ALA A 599 -3.03 18.92 -1.85
C ALA A 599 -3.59 18.29 -3.14
N LEU A 600 -4.90 17.99 -3.21
CA LEU A 600 -5.54 17.50 -4.43
C LEU A 600 -5.55 18.56 -5.54
N LEU A 601 -5.80 19.82 -5.21
CA LEU A 601 -5.68 20.93 -6.13
C LEU A 601 -4.25 21.14 -6.64
N ALA A 602 -3.26 20.99 -5.76
CA ALA A 602 -1.84 21.06 -6.16
C ALA A 602 -1.47 19.89 -7.09
N ALA A 603 -1.94 18.68 -6.80
CA ALA A 603 -1.75 17.52 -7.65
C ALA A 603 -2.39 17.71 -9.02
N SER A 604 -3.61 18.27 -9.08
CA SER A 604 -4.35 18.51 -10.32
C SER A 604 -3.65 19.47 -11.31
N ARG A 605 -2.58 20.12 -10.88
CA ARG A 605 -1.70 20.96 -11.71
C ARG A 605 -0.54 20.17 -12.31
N THR A 606 -0.38 18.90 -12.03
CA THR A 606 0.62 17.98 -12.59
C THR A 606 -0.06 16.85 -13.35
N PHE A 607 0.69 15.98 -14.01
CA PHE A 607 0.13 14.85 -14.74
C PHE A 607 0.64 13.54 -14.13
N VAL A 608 -0.24 12.53 -14.04
CA VAL A 608 0.06 11.25 -13.39
C VAL A 608 1.24 10.50 -14.03
N ASP A 609 1.42 10.64 -15.34
CA ASP A 609 2.46 9.96 -16.12
C ASP A 609 3.77 10.78 -16.26
N VAL A 610 3.89 11.90 -15.55
CA VAL A 610 5.08 12.77 -15.56
C VAL A 610 5.84 12.71 -14.24
N ARG A 611 5.17 12.31 -13.17
CA ARG A 611 5.71 12.32 -11.81
C ARG A 611 6.96 11.45 -11.67
N GLY A 612 8.01 12.00 -11.04
CA GLY A 612 9.31 11.34 -10.90
C GLY A 612 10.12 11.22 -12.20
N GLY A 613 9.56 11.65 -13.33
CA GLY A 613 10.24 11.64 -14.63
C GLY A 613 11.19 12.84 -14.81
N TRP A 614 12.22 12.66 -15.64
CA TRP A 614 13.22 13.71 -15.94
C TRP A 614 12.62 15.02 -16.45
N ALA A 615 11.43 14.98 -17.05
CA ALA A 615 10.74 16.13 -17.64
C ALA A 615 9.72 16.80 -16.71
N GLU A 616 9.50 16.28 -15.50
CA GLU A 616 8.47 16.76 -14.56
C GLU A 616 8.57 18.27 -14.31
N GLY A 617 9.75 18.77 -13.96
CA GLY A 617 9.95 20.20 -13.67
C GLY A 617 9.62 21.10 -14.87
N TYR A 618 10.02 20.68 -16.08
CA TYR A 618 9.73 21.42 -17.31
C TYR A 618 8.24 21.47 -17.65
N ILE A 619 7.57 20.32 -17.52
CA ILE A 619 6.14 20.18 -17.84
C ILE A 619 5.32 20.94 -16.81
N THR A 620 5.60 20.78 -15.51
CA THR A 620 4.89 21.50 -14.43
C THR A 620 5.00 23.02 -14.59
N ARG A 621 6.18 23.52 -14.96
CA ARG A 621 6.38 24.93 -15.26
C ARG A 621 5.47 25.41 -16.40
N LEU A 622 5.43 24.69 -17.52
CA LEU A 622 4.61 25.06 -18.67
C LEU A 622 3.10 24.94 -18.41
N VAL A 623 2.70 24.03 -17.53
CA VAL A 623 1.32 23.96 -17.01
C VAL A 623 0.99 25.20 -16.21
N GLY A 624 1.88 25.60 -15.29
CA GLY A 624 1.70 26.83 -14.51
C GLY A 624 1.62 28.10 -15.33
N LEU A 625 2.26 28.13 -16.52
CA LEU A 625 2.18 29.21 -17.50
C LEU A 625 0.98 29.08 -18.45
N GLY A 626 0.15 28.05 -18.33
CA GLY A 626 -0.96 27.81 -19.26
C GLY A 626 -0.56 27.42 -20.69
N VAL A 627 0.72 27.10 -20.92
CA VAL A 627 1.30 26.75 -22.23
C VAL A 627 0.86 25.37 -22.71
N VAL A 628 0.81 24.42 -21.78
CA VAL A 628 0.44 23.04 -22.06
C VAL A 628 -0.70 22.57 -21.16
N ASN A 629 -1.57 21.75 -21.74
CA ASN A 629 -2.61 21.03 -21.04
C ASN A 629 -2.40 19.53 -21.28
N GLY A 630 -2.81 18.72 -20.32
CA GLY A 630 -2.89 17.27 -20.46
C GLY A 630 -4.10 16.83 -21.28
N PHE A 631 -4.29 15.54 -21.31
CA PHE A 631 -5.48 14.91 -21.85
C PHE A 631 -6.56 14.80 -20.77
N GLY A 632 -7.80 14.58 -21.19
CA GLY A 632 -8.94 14.47 -20.27
C GLY A 632 -8.86 13.25 -19.30
N ASP A 633 -7.90 12.35 -19.52
CA ASP A 633 -7.58 11.22 -18.66
C ASP A 633 -6.48 11.55 -17.61
N GLY A 634 -6.08 12.80 -17.44
CA GLY A 634 -5.07 13.25 -16.50
C GLY A 634 -3.63 12.97 -16.90
N THR A 635 -3.39 12.47 -18.12
CA THR A 635 -2.05 12.19 -18.63
C THR A 635 -1.50 13.35 -19.45
N PHE A 636 -0.18 13.47 -19.51
CA PHE A 636 0.54 14.34 -20.43
C PHE A 636 1.04 13.59 -21.66
N ARG A 637 1.29 12.30 -21.54
CA ARG A 637 1.88 11.40 -22.53
C ARG A 637 3.27 11.91 -22.97
N PRO A 638 4.25 11.95 -22.05
CA PRO A 638 5.54 12.59 -22.25
C PRO A 638 6.33 11.99 -23.42
N ASP A 639 6.20 10.69 -23.66
CA ASP A 639 6.91 9.97 -24.72
C ASP A 639 6.18 9.96 -26.07
N ALA A 640 4.95 10.47 -26.13
CA ALA A 640 4.23 10.58 -27.39
C ALA A 640 4.91 11.62 -28.32
N THR A 641 4.98 11.32 -29.61
CA THR A 641 5.46 12.28 -30.62
C THR A 641 4.53 13.46 -30.72
N LEU A 642 5.08 14.62 -31.10
CA LEU A 642 4.37 15.88 -31.19
C LEU A 642 4.22 16.28 -32.64
N THR A 643 3.04 16.79 -33.04
CA THR A 643 2.84 17.34 -34.38
C THR A 643 3.37 18.78 -34.48
N ARG A 644 3.64 19.25 -35.70
CA ARG A 644 4.05 20.65 -35.97
C ARG A 644 3.01 21.64 -35.45
N SER A 645 1.72 21.37 -35.69
CA SER A 645 0.61 22.20 -35.17
C SER A 645 0.66 22.31 -33.65
N ALA A 646 0.85 21.19 -32.95
CA ALA A 646 0.85 21.15 -31.48
C ALA A 646 2.07 21.91 -30.93
N PHE A 647 3.26 21.76 -31.53
CA PHE A 647 4.44 22.51 -31.13
C PHE A 647 4.29 24.02 -31.33
N ILE A 648 3.78 24.44 -32.53
CA ILE A 648 3.51 25.85 -32.82
C ILE A 648 2.57 26.45 -31.79
N LYS A 649 1.50 25.76 -31.41
CA LYS A 649 0.61 26.21 -30.32
C LYS A 649 1.37 26.41 -29.01
N MET A 650 2.18 25.42 -28.61
CA MET A 650 2.95 25.53 -27.37
C MET A 650 3.89 26.73 -27.38
N LEU A 651 4.61 26.92 -28.48
CA LEU A 651 5.57 28.01 -28.64
C LEU A 651 4.91 29.38 -28.64
N VAL A 652 3.82 29.55 -29.38
CA VAL A 652 3.05 30.80 -29.41
C VAL A 652 2.44 31.13 -28.07
N ALA A 653 1.93 30.11 -27.34
CA ALA A 653 1.41 30.28 -26.00
C ALA A 653 2.50 30.69 -25.01
N SER A 654 3.70 30.09 -25.11
CA SER A 654 4.83 30.38 -24.18
C SER A 654 5.39 31.80 -24.36
N LEU A 655 5.19 32.38 -25.50
CA LEU A 655 5.61 33.77 -25.84
C LEU A 655 4.46 34.78 -25.71
N GLU A 656 3.27 34.35 -25.29
CA GLU A 656 2.05 35.17 -25.15
C GLU A 656 1.70 35.94 -26.45
N LEU A 657 2.01 35.37 -27.62
CA LEU A 657 1.73 36.02 -28.91
C LEU A 657 0.22 36.03 -29.18
N SER A 658 -0.27 37.17 -29.69
CA SER A 658 -1.68 37.32 -30.05
C SER A 658 -2.07 36.43 -31.24
N PRO A 659 -3.02 35.49 -31.11
CA PRO A 659 -3.48 34.63 -32.18
C PRO A 659 -4.03 35.43 -33.38
N ARG A 660 -3.86 34.91 -34.62
CA ARG A 660 -4.36 35.47 -35.89
C ARG A 660 -5.23 34.43 -36.60
N PRO A 661 -6.51 34.28 -36.20
CA PRO A 661 -7.38 33.27 -36.79
C PRO A 661 -7.56 33.42 -38.29
N GLY A 662 -7.50 32.30 -39.03
CA GLY A 662 -7.66 32.27 -40.48
C GLY A 662 -6.40 32.62 -41.27
N ASP A 663 -5.33 33.08 -40.65
CA ASP A 663 -4.06 33.39 -41.32
C ASP A 663 -3.24 32.11 -41.54
N THR A 664 -3.12 31.68 -42.78
CA THR A 664 -2.35 30.50 -43.19
C THR A 664 -0.83 30.74 -43.19
N GLY A 665 -0.38 31.97 -42.98
CA GLY A 665 1.02 32.36 -43.09
C GLY A 665 1.65 32.12 -44.45
N GLY A 666 0.85 31.93 -45.53
CA GLY A 666 1.31 31.63 -46.87
C GLY A 666 1.60 30.14 -47.14
N PHE A 667 1.36 29.25 -46.19
CA PHE A 667 1.45 27.80 -46.42
C PHE A 667 0.29 27.28 -47.29
N SER A 668 0.58 26.31 -48.18
CA SER A 668 -0.37 25.83 -49.18
C SER A 668 -1.29 24.72 -48.71
N ASP A 669 -0.99 24.08 -47.57
CA ASP A 669 -1.67 22.86 -47.06
C ASP A 669 -2.30 23.04 -45.68
N THR A 670 -2.38 24.25 -45.18
CA THR A 670 -2.77 24.48 -43.75
C THR A 670 -4.19 25.04 -43.58
N ALA A 671 -4.87 25.42 -44.65
CA ALA A 671 -6.14 26.18 -44.61
C ALA A 671 -7.25 25.48 -43.79
N ALA A 672 -7.30 24.15 -43.76
CA ALA A 672 -8.27 23.37 -43.01
C ALA A 672 -7.74 22.93 -41.60
N SER A 673 -6.52 23.29 -41.25
CA SER A 673 -5.94 22.89 -39.97
C SER A 673 -6.46 23.73 -38.82
N TRP A 674 -6.69 23.08 -37.70
CA TRP A 674 -7.11 23.72 -36.46
C TRP A 674 -6.14 24.80 -35.97
N VAL A 675 -4.83 24.67 -36.25
CA VAL A 675 -3.80 25.65 -35.88
C VAL A 675 -3.98 26.98 -36.57
N VAL A 676 -4.55 26.98 -37.78
CA VAL A 676 -4.96 28.19 -38.52
C VAL A 676 -6.27 28.73 -37.97
N GLY A 677 -7.27 27.86 -37.78
CA GLY A 677 -8.56 28.27 -37.21
C GLY A 677 -8.43 28.94 -35.85
N GLN A 678 -7.53 28.47 -34.98
CA GLN A 678 -7.22 29.09 -33.69
C GLN A 678 -6.19 30.24 -33.78
N GLY A 679 -5.56 30.47 -34.93
CA GLY A 679 -4.68 31.62 -35.18
C GLY A 679 -3.23 31.44 -34.71
N TYR A 680 -2.82 30.29 -34.25
CA TYR A 680 -1.45 30.07 -33.77
C TYR A 680 -0.43 30.09 -34.89
N LEU A 681 -0.77 29.54 -36.08
CA LEU A 681 0.15 29.56 -37.20
C LEU A 681 0.42 30.98 -37.69
N GLY A 682 -0.62 31.79 -37.88
CA GLY A 682 -0.48 33.18 -38.28
C GLY A 682 0.33 34.02 -37.29
N ALA A 683 0.18 33.74 -35.98
CA ALA A 683 0.99 34.39 -34.95
C ALA A 683 2.48 34.02 -35.06
N ALA A 684 2.79 32.73 -35.21
CA ALA A 684 4.16 32.25 -35.36
C ALA A 684 4.86 32.78 -36.60
N VAL A 685 4.14 32.84 -37.75
CA VAL A 685 4.68 33.40 -39.00
C VAL A 685 4.92 34.89 -38.86
N ALA A 686 3.98 35.61 -38.26
CA ALA A 686 4.12 37.05 -38.05
C ALA A 686 5.28 37.44 -37.13
N ALA A 687 5.61 36.57 -36.21
CA ALA A 687 6.78 36.67 -35.32
C ALA A 687 8.08 36.19 -35.95
N GLY A 688 8.07 35.75 -37.24
CA GLY A 688 9.27 35.26 -37.92
C GLY A 688 9.79 33.90 -37.43
N ILE A 689 8.99 33.16 -36.67
CA ILE A 689 9.39 31.89 -36.06
C ILE A 689 9.43 30.75 -37.08
N VAL A 690 8.44 30.76 -38.00
CA VAL A 690 8.30 29.74 -39.05
C VAL A 690 7.76 30.38 -40.32
N GLY A 691 8.13 29.88 -41.50
CA GLY A 691 7.64 30.38 -42.76
C GLY A 691 7.62 29.35 -43.88
N PRO A 692 6.88 29.60 -45.01
CA PRO A 692 6.82 28.65 -46.11
C PRO A 692 8.17 28.32 -46.74
N GLN A 693 9.16 29.20 -46.62
CA GLN A 693 10.52 29.01 -47.11
C GLN A 693 11.29 27.91 -46.37
N ASP A 694 10.85 27.52 -45.18
CA ASP A 694 11.49 26.53 -44.34
C ASP A 694 11.11 25.09 -44.78
N TYR A 695 10.08 24.96 -45.62
CA TYR A 695 9.51 23.66 -45.98
C TYR A 695 9.45 23.46 -47.50
N PRO A 696 9.74 22.26 -48.01
CA PRO A 696 9.67 21.97 -49.44
C PRO A 696 8.29 22.29 -50.03
N GLY A 697 8.29 23.13 -51.06
CA GLY A 697 7.07 23.53 -51.74
C GLY A 697 6.09 24.36 -50.92
N GLY A 698 6.54 24.98 -49.82
CA GLY A 698 5.71 25.79 -48.92
C GLY A 698 4.61 25.00 -48.22
N ARG A 699 4.87 23.72 -47.90
CA ARG A 699 3.94 22.80 -47.24
C ARG A 699 4.41 22.50 -45.85
N LEU A 700 3.63 22.89 -44.84
CA LEU A 700 3.95 22.67 -43.41
C LEU A 700 3.76 21.21 -42.98
N ASP A 701 2.80 20.52 -43.60
CA ASP A 701 2.29 19.25 -43.10
C ASP A 701 1.95 19.32 -41.60
N PRO A 702 0.91 20.07 -41.21
CA PRO A 702 0.64 20.50 -39.82
C PRO A 702 0.41 19.34 -38.86
N GLU A 703 -0.11 18.23 -39.36
CA GLU A 703 -0.34 17.02 -38.54
C GLU A 703 0.83 16.01 -38.60
N GLY A 704 1.87 16.31 -39.36
CA GLY A 704 3.12 15.56 -39.39
C GLY A 704 3.92 15.79 -38.10
N ASN A 705 4.69 14.79 -37.72
CA ASN A 705 5.55 14.88 -36.52
C ASN A 705 6.65 15.93 -36.71
N ILE A 706 6.86 16.76 -35.71
CA ILE A 706 7.96 17.72 -35.71
C ILE A 706 9.27 17.05 -35.32
N THR A 707 10.35 17.41 -36.03
CA THR A 707 11.69 16.91 -35.69
C THR A 707 12.36 17.79 -34.62
N ARG A 708 13.36 17.25 -33.96
CA ARG A 708 14.14 18.00 -32.98
C ARG A 708 14.86 19.18 -33.56
N GLU A 709 15.30 19.08 -34.82
CA GLU A 709 15.98 20.19 -35.56
C GLU A 709 14.99 21.31 -35.92
N GLU A 710 13.78 20.97 -36.39
CA GLU A 710 12.73 21.97 -36.60
C GLU A 710 12.40 22.75 -35.33
N ILE A 711 12.34 22.04 -34.18
CA ILE A 711 12.14 22.70 -32.88
C ILE A 711 13.31 23.65 -32.56
N ALA A 712 14.56 23.22 -32.75
CA ALA A 712 15.73 24.08 -32.52
C ALA A 712 15.70 25.35 -33.39
N VAL A 713 15.36 25.23 -34.69
CA VAL A 713 15.20 26.39 -35.57
C VAL A 713 14.12 27.35 -35.04
N MET A 714 12.92 26.85 -34.70
CA MET A 714 11.83 27.67 -34.23
C MET A 714 12.13 28.36 -32.88
N VAL A 715 12.76 27.64 -31.94
CA VAL A 715 13.10 28.16 -30.63
C VAL A 715 14.20 29.23 -30.71
N VAL A 716 15.24 29.04 -31.51
CA VAL A 716 16.32 30.01 -31.72
C VAL A 716 15.78 31.28 -32.37
N ARG A 717 14.87 31.14 -33.32
CA ARG A 717 14.17 32.30 -33.91
C ARG A 717 13.29 33.02 -32.92
N ALA A 718 12.58 32.28 -32.09
CA ALA A 718 11.75 32.84 -30.99
C ALA A 718 12.56 33.67 -30.00
N MET A 719 13.84 33.32 -29.82
CA MET A 719 14.78 34.09 -29.02
C MET A 719 15.37 35.33 -29.73
N GLY A 720 15.00 35.55 -30.98
CA GLY A 720 15.55 36.66 -31.79
C GLY A 720 16.96 36.40 -32.34
N LEU A 721 17.44 35.17 -32.29
CA LEU A 721 18.82 34.79 -32.66
C LEU A 721 18.94 34.24 -34.09
N ASP A 722 17.96 34.55 -35.00
CA ASP A 722 17.93 34.02 -36.37
C ASP A 722 19.17 34.41 -37.18
N GLU A 723 19.55 35.70 -37.16
CA GLU A 723 20.74 36.21 -37.85
C GLU A 723 22.01 35.56 -37.31
N ALA A 724 22.21 35.56 -36.00
CA ALA A 724 23.35 34.95 -35.37
C ALA A 724 23.47 33.44 -35.65
N ALA A 725 22.33 32.73 -35.71
CA ALA A 725 22.31 31.30 -36.04
C ALA A 725 22.68 31.03 -37.52
N ARG A 726 22.29 31.88 -38.44
CA ARG A 726 22.66 31.80 -39.86
C ARG A 726 24.15 32.07 -40.12
N GLU A 727 24.73 32.97 -39.33
CA GLU A 727 26.15 33.32 -39.42
C GLU A 727 27.03 32.33 -38.63
N ARG A 728 26.49 31.57 -37.72
CA ARG A 728 27.18 30.61 -36.87
C ARG A 728 27.81 29.48 -37.69
N THR A 729 29.10 29.53 -37.89
CA THR A 729 29.86 28.47 -38.57
C THR A 729 30.09 27.30 -37.61
N VAL A 730 29.74 26.09 -38.01
CA VAL A 730 29.99 24.83 -37.29
C VAL A 730 30.95 24.00 -38.12
N THR A 731 32.13 23.70 -37.57
CA THR A 731 33.07 22.79 -38.22
C THR A 731 32.59 21.34 -37.99
N ILE A 732 32.30 20.64 -39.07
CA ILE A 732 31.91 19.25 -39.07
C ILE A 732 32.98 18.41 -39.75
N GLU A 733 33.70 17.58 -39.00
CA GLU A 733 34.75 16.71 -39.53
C GLU A 733 34.37 15.23 -39.29
N ALA A 734 34.41 14.45 -40.35
CA ALA A 734 33.98 13.03 -40.29
C ALA A 734 32.60 12.83 -39.68
N GLY A 735 31.65 13.76 -39.91
CA GLY A 735 30.29 13.70 -39.35
C GLY A 735 30.18 14.14 -37.89
N ARG A 736 31.24 14.67 -37.27
CA ARG A 736 31.29 15.11 -35.88
C ARG A 736 31.47 16.62 -35.77
N ALA A 737 30.87 17.22 -34.75
CA ALA A 737 31.12 18.60 -34.34
C ALA A 737 31.41 18.68 -32.83
N THR A 738 32.28 19.63 -32.44
CA THR A 738 32.53 19.91 -31.03
C THR A 738 31.88 21.24 -30.64
N LEU A 739 30.91 21.16 -29.72
CA LEU A 739 30.21 22.31 -29.17
C LEU A 739 30.33 22.27 -27.65
N TRP A 740 30.83 23.34 -27.03
CA TRP A 740 31.00 23.44 -25.58
C TRP A 740 31.75 22.24 -24.94
N GLY A 741 32.80 21.76 -25.63
CA GLY A 741 33.59 20.62 -25.19
C GLY A 741 32.88 19.25 -25.32
N ARG A 742 31.71 19.20 -25.89
CA ARG A 742 30.98 17.96 -26.20
C ARG A 742 31.16 17.62 -27.66
N VAL A 743 31.48 16.37 -27.95
CA VAL A 743 31.63 15.87 -29.32
C VAL A 743 30.32 15.26 -29.76
N PHE A 744 29.62 15.92 -30.69
CA PHE A 744 28.39 15.39 -31.29
C PHE A 744 28.75 14.49 -32.45
N SER A 745 28.44 13.20 -32.36
CA SER A 745 28.82 12.19 -33.36
C SER A 745 27.87 12.11 -34.56
N ASP A 746 26.72 12.76 -34.49
CA ASP A 746 25.69 12.78 -35.54
C ASP A 746 25.60 14.14 -36.30
N ALA A 747 26.56 15.02 -36.10
CA ALA A 747 26.55 16.37 -36.69
C ALA A 747 26.45 16.37 -38.22
N GLY A 748 26.93 15.30 -38.89
CA GLY A 748 26.79 15.13 -40.34
C GLY A 748 25.36 14.99 -40.85
N THR A 749 24.38 14.79 -39.95
CA THR A 749 22.94 14.71 -40.30
C THR A 749 22.22 16.05 -40.17
N TRP A 750 22.87 17.10 -39.65
CA TRP A 750 22.23 18.38 -39.38
C TRP A 750 22.04 19.16 -40.66
N GLN A 751 20.82 19.60 -40.90
CA GLN A 751 20.49 20.46 -42.06
C GLN A 751 20.73 21.95 -41.76
N HIS A 752 20.58 22.34 -40.51
CA HIS A 752 20.73 23.70 -39.99
C HIS A 752 21.74 23.74 -38.83
N PRO A 753 23.03 23.40 -39.05
CA PRO A 753 24.00 23.24 -38.00
C PRO A 753 24.20 24.48 -37.12
N GLY A 754 24.05 25.68 -37.67
CA GLY A 754 24.15 26.94 -36.93
C GLY A 754 23.05 27.08 -35.86
N TYR A 755 21.81 26.69 -36.19
CA TYR A 755 20.69 26.72 -35.23
C TYR A 755 20.85 25.65 -34.16
N VAL A 756 21.34 24.46 -34.51
CA VAL A 756 21.61 23.42 -33.52
C VAL A 756 22.72 23.89 -32.57
N ALA A 757 23.78 24.50 -33.12
CA ALA A 757 24.87 25.05 -32.31
C ALA A 757 24.38 26.16 -31.38
N MET A 758 23.57 27.08 -31.89
CA MET A 758 22.99 28.15 -31.08
C MET A 758 22.11 27.62 -29.96
N ALA A 759 21.25 26.63 -30.23
CA ALA A 759 20.43 26.00 -29.21
C ALA A 759 21.26 25.27 -28.13
N VAL A 760 22.45 24.77 -28.47
CA VAL A 760 23.42 24.23 -27.52
C VAL A 760 24.13 25.35 -26.75
N ASP A 761 24.54 26.40 -27.47
CA ASP A 761 25.24 27.58 -26.92
C ASP A 761 24.38 28.27 -25.84
N GLU A 762 23.07 28.39 -26.08
CA GLU A 762 22.07 28.96 -25.16
C GLU A 762 21.55 27.96 -24.12
N SER A 763 22.13 26.78 -24.04
CA SER A 763 21.74 25.73 -23.09
C SER A 763 20.29 25.20 -23.22
N VAL A 764 19.59 25.52 -24.31
CA VAL A 764 18.26 25.02 -24.67
C VAL A 764 18.30 23.51 -24.93
N VAL A 765 19.43 23.03 -25.47
CA VAL A 765 19.65 21.62 -25.80
C VAL A 765 20.98 21.14 -25.22
N LYS A 766 20.97 19.98 -24.55
CA LYS A 766 22.16 19.34 -23.99
C LYS A 766 22.71 18.17 -24.82
N GLY A 767 21.92 17.63 -25.75
CA GLY A 767 22.20 16.38 -26.46
C GLY A 767 21.98 15.14 -25.57
N PHE A 768 22.09 13.96 -26.21
CA PHE A 768 22.04 12.67 -25.53
C PHE A 768 23.46 12.13 -25.42
N GLN A 769 23.89 11.81 -24.22
CA GLN A 769 25.20 11.19 -24.01
C GLN A 769 25.14 9.71 -24.40
N GLU A 770 26.09 9.31 -25.24
CA GLU A 770 26.23 7.93 -25.69
C GLU A 770 27.25 7.17 -24.81
N SER A 771 27.26 5.84 -24.90
CA SER A 771 28.10 4.99 -24.06
C SER A 771 29.61 5.17 -24.33
N ASP A 772 29.98 5.71 -25.49
CA ASP A 772 31.37 6.03 -25.86
C ASP A 772 31.82 7.43 -25.40
N GLY A 773 30.98 8.13 -24.62
CA GLY A 773 31.24 9.48 -24.12
C GLY A 773 30.96 10.59 -25.13
N THR A 774 30.56 10.28 -26.36
CA THR A 774 30.11 11.28 -27.34
C THR A 774 28.65 11.68 -27.06
N TYR A 775 28.16 12.65 -27.80
CA TYR A 775 26.77 13.11 -27.74
C TYR A 775 26.11 12.96 -29.11
N THR A 776 24.78 12.82 -29.13
CA THR A 776 23.97 12.92 -30.33
C THR A 776 22.88 13.97 -30.14
N PHE A 777 22.56 14.73 -31.16
CA PHE A 777 21.42 15.65 -31.18
C PHE A 777 20.16 14.94 -31.66
N ARG A 778 20.31 13.98 -32.56
CA ARG A 778 19.23 13.22 -33.18
C ARG A 778 18.31 14.13 -34.02
N SER A 779 18.89 14.90 -34.88
CA SER A 779 18.27 15.99 -35.63
C SER A 779 16.97 15.61 -36.38
N VAL A 780 16.98 14.46 -37.07
CA VAL A 780 15.86 13.95 -37.86
C VAL A 780 14.81 13.15 -37.05
N ALA A 781 15.09 12.89 -35.76
CA ALA A 781 14.15 12.15 -34.91
C ALA A 781 12.93 13.01 -34.58
N SER A 782 11.75 12.43 -34.65
CA SER A 782 10.53 13.05 -34.12
C SER A 782 10.69 13.40 -32.66
N ALA A 783 10.38 14.63 -32.28
CA ALA A 783 10.43 15.05 -30.89
C ALA A 783 9.25 14.51 -30.11
N THR A 784 9.50 14.13 -28.84
CA THR A 784 8.43 13.81 -27.92
C THR A 784 7.88 15.05 -27.23
N ARG A 785 6.68 14.94 -26.65
CA ARG A 785 6.03 16.02 -25.89
C ARG A 785 6.91 16.50 -24.73
N ALA A 786 7.58 15.59 -24.02
CA ALA A 786 8.53 15.92 -22.96
C ALA A 786 9.76 16.69 -23.47
N GLN A 787 10.32 16.29 -24.61
CA GLN A 787 11.46 16.96 -25.21
C GLN A 787 11.12 18.37 -25.67
N ALA A 788 9.95 18.54 -26.26
CA ALA A 788 9.46 19.86 -26.66
C ALA A 788 9.24 20.77 -25.45
N ALA A 789 8.66 20.24 -24.39
CA ALA A 789 8.48 20.99 -23.14
C ALA A 789 9.82 21.43 -22.52
N ALA A 790 10.81 20.54 -22.52
CA ALA A 790 12.15 20.88 -22.01
C ALA A 790 12.83 21.96 -22.88
N MET A 791 12.71 21.90 -24.20
CA MET A 791 13.31 22.88 -25.09
C MET A 791 12.64 24.27 -24.98
N ILE A 792 11.30 24.31 -24.84
CA ILE A 792 10.58 25.57 -24.58
C ILE A 792 10.96 26.14 -23.21
N SER A 793 11.04 25.30 -22.19
CA SER A 793 11.44 25.75 -20.85
C SER A 793 12.87 26.31 -20.84
N GLY A 794 13.81 25.65 -21.53
CA GLY A 794 15.17 26.13 -21.72
C GLY A 794 15.25 27.46 -22.48
N MET A 795 14.41 27.62 -23.51
CA MET A 795 14.27 28.89 -24.24
C MET A 795 13.83 30.03 -23.28
N LEU A 796 12.79 29.78 -22.46
CA LEU A 796 12.31 30.79 -21.54
C LEU A 796 13.37 31.15 -20.48
N ASP A 797 14.21 30.19 -20.06
CA ASP A 797 15.33 30.46 -19.14
C ASP A 797 16.39 31.32 -19.79
N ALA A 798 16.77 31.02 -21.03
CA ALA A 798 17.73 31.80 -21.78
C ALA A 798 17.25 33.25 -22.01
N MET A 799 16.00 33.43 -22.46
CA MET A 799 15.39 34.76 -22.61
C MET A 799 15.32 35.57 -21.33
N ALA A 800 15.08 34.90 -20.18
CA ALA A 800 15.06 35.56 -18.86
C ALA A 800 16.48 35.97 -18.41
N ALA A 801 17.52 35.23 -18.79
CA ALA A 801 18.90 35.55 -18.48
C ALA A 801 19.43 36.76 -19.25
N ASP A 802 18.96 36.97 -20.51
CA ASP A 802 19.36 38.10 -21.36
C ASP A 802 18.58 39.39 -21.07
N GLY A 803 17.45 39.32 -20.37
CA GLY A 803 16.60 40.46 -20.01
C GLY A 803 16.86 41.09 -18.62
N GLY A 804 17.90 40.61 -17.85
CA GLY A 804 18.21 41.01 -16.49
C GLY A 804 19.28 42.10 -16.33
#